data_ec983177cd6ea7a19b89d34b121eb6d2
#
_entry.id   ec983177cd6ea7a19b89d34b121eb6d2
#
_cell.length_a   1.000
_cell.length_b   1.000
_cell.length_c   1.000
_cell.angle_alpha   90.00
_cell.angle_beta   90.00
_cell.angle_gamma   90.00
#
_symmetry.space_group_name_H-M   'P 1'
#
loop_
_entity.id
_entity.type
_entity.pdbx_description
1 polymer ?
#
loop_
_entity_poly.entity_id
_entity_poly.type
_entity_poly.pdbx_seq_one_letter_code
_entity_poly.pdbx_strand_id
1 'polypeptide(L)'
;MTFLASFYLWLLPLISIPIIFHLLKKRNYKNINFSSLLFFNIIEDSALKKNNLINILLLIIRTLILLLIILIISKPTIEGLSRNKEKSSNDICIIAIDNSFSNSVEITQIYDKVLKKIIDGYNENTLIQITNMSNNKYLINDYKKNIQNFKLDKEILYKTSSLENLSIFFKDKIFSNYNNRDFYLISDMQENIFNDNLDFIDKTWNKFLYKTKPYNGIYFSSISINPNFITIDQQITVSIKLHNNTKSKIDNREILLFVNDANVGVNTTSLSSFETELYTFKTSINSYGKHKCYFQFEDIKHYFVIDIPPKVNIAIIDEDRNSKYLSNALQAFNDISKNINYTIFSIDQYKLVNDTYDSIILFGLDYLDTITLNKISQQTNNAIIIPTNTFDLKNINSFFGLETATSIKSLSTIKSGYINVNNSITSDNALKAVLQNEKIDIYKYFKVNKNENTICEYENNNAFINRYLNENLTLTLLTSPLDISSNNLPLTSIFMPFVNHIIIQNSKKINLEVGDSIDPSNYSSSINLEFIESGITSNFKVSNIRNQDLTISKVGFHQIISDNSSSIIAANIPFVEYSDDIINDIKLDKYLNGAIMINSIDQLSSLLSIQINGFHLWRYFLWLLTLLIIIEMIISNIYVYKND
;
A
#
# COMPACT_ATOMS: atom_id res chain seq x y z
N MET A 1 23.47 35.66 1.28
CA MET A 1 22.83 36.49 0.26
C MET A 1 23.89 36.81 -0.78
N THR A 2 23.73 36.37 -1.99
CA THR A 2 24.67 36.60 -3.10
C THR A 2 24.05 37.53 -4.12
N PHE A 3 24.88 38.23 -4.89
CA PHE A 3 24.42 39.12 -5.95
C PHE A 3 24.86 38.56 -7.31
N LEU A 4 23.89 38.21 -8.16
CA LEU A 4 24.17 37.68 -9.50
C LEU A 4 24.91 38.68 -10.40
N ALA A 5 24.74 39.96 -10.16
CA ALA A 5 25.38 41.05 -10.92
C ALA A 5 26.05 42.04 -9.96
N SER A 6 27.01 41.54 -9.16
CA SER A 6 27.71 42.30 -8.13
C SER A 6 28.42 43.56 -8.67
N PHE A 7 28.78 43.59 -9.97
CA PHE A 7 29.37 44.78 -10.61
C PHE A 7 28.53 46.04 -10.43
N TYR A 8 27.17 45.93 -10.42
CA TYR A 8 26.29 47.09 -10.27
C TYR A 8 26.27 47.66 -8.84
N LEU A 9 26.85 47.02 -7.85
CA LEU A 9 27.04 47.57 -6.51
C LEU A 9 28.02 48.75 -6.52
N TRP A 10 28.87 48.90 -7.55
CA TRP A 10 29.71 50.09 -7.78
C TRP A 10 28.89 51.37 -8.00
N LEU A 11 27.59 51.26 -8.26
CA LEU A 11 26.67 52.39 -8.36
C LEU A 11 26.17 52.89 -6.99
N LEU A 12 26.52 52.26 -5.87
CA LEU A 12 26.14 52.71 -4.52
C LEU A 12 26.48 54.16 -4.20
N PRO A 13 27.61 54.75 -4.66
CA PRO A 13 27.88 56.18 -4.47
C PRO A 13 26.82 57.09 -5.07
N LEU A 14 26.04 56.67 -6.09
CA LEU A 14 24.94 57.47 -6.66
C LEU A 14 23.81 57.77 -5.64
N ILE A 15 23.72 57.04 -4.56
CA ILE A 15 22.77 57.30 -3.46
C ILE A 15 23.05 58.64 -2.78
N SER A 16 24.30 59.15 -2.87
CA SER A 16 24.65 60.46 -2.35
C SER A 16 24.08 61.64 -3.14
N ILE A 17 23.66 61.45 -4.39
CA ILE A 17 23.16 62.50 -5.28
C ILE A 17 21.99 63.29 -4.67
N PRO A 18 20.89 62.69 -4.18
CA PRO A 18 19.81 63.44 -3.56
C PRO A 18 20.27 64.20 -2.33
N ILE A 19 21.21 63.66 -1.57
CA ILE A 19 21.78 64.33 -0.38
C ILE A 19 22.57 65.55 -0.77
N ILE A 20 23.43 65.39 -1.78
CA ILE A 20 24.25 66.53 -2.31
C ILE A 20 23.34 67.64 -2.85
N PHE A 21 22.32 67.32 -3.64
CA PHE A 21 21.34 68.25 -4.12
C PHE A 21 20.56 68.94 -2.98
N HIS A 22 20.25 68.24 -1.94
CA HIS A 22 19.57 68.80 -0.77
C HIS A 22 20.49 69.83 -0.04
N LEU A 23 21.74 69.46 0.13
CA LEU A 23 22.76 70.38 0.76
C LEU A 23 23.10 71.60 -0.09
N LEU A 24 23.15 71.44 -1.42
CA LEU A 24 23.43 72.52 -2.35
C LEU A 24 22.28 73.50 -2.60
N LYS A 25 21.03 73.09 -2.19
CA LYS A 25 19.86 73.96 -2.36
C LYS A 25 19.97 75.20 -1.49
N LYS A 26 20.63 76.23 -2.00
CA LYS A 26 20.66 77.54 -1.38
C LYS A 26 19.27 78.13 -1.36
N ARG A 27 18.78 78.48 -0.19
CA ARG A 27 17.52 79.26 -0.04
C ARG A 27 17.83 80.67 -0.41
N ASN A 28 17.38 81.17 -1.55
CA ASN A 28 17.39 82.56 -1.88
C ASN A 28 16.23 83.25 -1.12
N TYR A 29 16.55 83.87 -0.01
CA TYR A 29 15.55 84.66 0.72
C TYR A 29 15.42 86.03 0.00
N LYS A 30 14.22 86.34 -0.47
CA LYS A 30 13.90 87.70 -0.90
C LYS A 30 13.57 88.50 0.36
N ASN A 31 14.40 89.46 0.68
CA ASN A 31 14.12 90.41 1.76
C ASN A 31 12.96 91.34 1.33
N ILE A 32 11.85 91.23 1.96
CA ILE A 32 10.67 92.11 1.82
C ILE A 32 10.54 92.87 3.14
N ASN A 33 10.68 94.25 3.03
CA ASN A 33 10.52 95.08 4.20
C ASN A 33 9.07 95.14 4.64
N PHE A 34 8.80 94.62 5.82
CA PHE A 34 7.45 94.58 6.41
C PHE A 34 7.43 95.42 7.70
N SER A 35 6.39 96.23 7.89
CA SER A 35 6.34 97.25 8.95
C SER A 35 5.83 96.73 10.33
N SER A 36 5.44 95.47 10.50
CA SER A 36 5.04 94.92 11.79
C SER A 36 5.29 93.41 11.85
N LEU A 37 6.31 93.02 12.64
CA LEU A 37 6.81 91.68 12.78
C LEU A 37 6.15 90.87 13.95
N LEU A 38 5.38 91.53 14.76
CA LEU A 38 4.89 90.88 16.03
C LEU A 38 3.84 89.74 15.87
N PHE A 39 3.15 89.71 14.76
CA PHE A 39 2.12 88.68 14.51
C PHE A 39 2.65 87.43 13.80
N PHE A 40 3.84 87.50 13.19
CA PHE A 40 4.36 86.38 12.41
C PHE A 40 5.16 85.35 13.20
N ASN A 41 5.77 85.79 14.34
CA ASN A 41 6.68 84.90 15.09
C ASN A 41 6.07 83.61 15.64
N ILE A 42 4.75 83.55 15.83
CA ILE A 42 4.09 82.34 16.41
C ILE A 42 3.64 81.35 15.32
N ILE A 43 3.32 81.84 14.12
CA ILE A 43 2.83 81.02 13.01
C ILE A 43 4.03 80.45 12.20
N GLU A 44 5.11 81.16 12.11
CA GLU A 44 6.31 80.83 11.30
C GLU A 44 7.05 79.57 11.82
N ASP A 45 7.19 79.43 13.14
CA ASP A 45 7.95 78.33 13.73
C ASP A 45 7.30 76.93 13.53
N SER A 46 5.99 76.85 13.56
CA SER A 46 5.30 75.60 13.34
C SER A 46 5.22 75.20 11.85
N ALA A 47 5.05 76.16 10.95
CA ALA A 47 5.00 75.92 9.51
C ALA A 47 6.40 75.56 8.95
N LEU A 48 7.43 76.30 9.40
CA LEU A 48 8.83 75.99 9.00
C LEU A 48 9.30 74.63 9.47
N LYS A 49 8.95 74.22 10.72
CA LYS A 49 9.28 72.88 11.22
C LYS A 49 8.60 71.78 10.41
N LYS A 50 7.31 71.98 10.05
CA LYS A 50 6.53 71.01 9.28
C LYS A 50 7.09 70.87 7.82
N ASN A 51 7.43 71.96 7.16
CA ASN A 51 8.00 71.95 5.82
C ASN A 51 9.40 71.30 5.83
N ASN A 52 10.22 71.54 6.84
CA ASN A 52 11.50 70.87 6.99
C ASN A 52 11.37 69.36 7.20
N LEU A 53 10.42 68.92 7.98
CA LEU A 53 10.12 67.47 8.16
C LEU A 53 9.68 66.79 6.87
N ILE A 54 8.82 67.42 6.06
CA ILE A 54 8.40 66.89 4.76
C ILE A 54 9.58 66.84 3.78
N ASN A 55 10.43 67.85 3.74
CA ASN A 55 11.63 67.85 2.88
C ASN A 55 12.62 66.75 3.25
N ILE A 56 12.82 66.49 4.55
CA ILE A 56 13.67 65.40 5.03
C ILE A 56 13.03 64.08 4.68
N LEU A 57 11.71 63.92 4.86
CA LEU A 57 10.99 62.72 4.50
C LEU A 57 11.10 62.38 3.00
N LEU A 58 10.90 63.39 2.12
CA LEU A 58 11.08 63.25 0.69
C LEU A 58 12.53 62.90 0.32
N LEU A 59 13.52 63.45 1.02
CA LEU A 59 14.93 63.09 0.82
C LEU A 59 15.15 61.60 1.14
N ILE A 60 14.63 61.13 2.28
CA ILE A 60 14.76 59.74 2.68
C ILE A 60 14.11 58.82 1.65
N ILE A 61 12.90 59.14 1.18
CA ILE A 61 12.20 58.35 0.18
C ILE A 61 12.99 58.30 -1.13
N ARG A 62 13.51 59.39 -1.62
CA ARG A 62 14.32 59.47 -2.86
C ARG A 62 15.63 58.69 -2.75
N THR A 63 16.32 58.78 -1.62
CA THR A 63 17.53 57.95 -1.39
C THR A 63 17.21 56.46 -1.33
N LEU A 64 16.07 56.07 -0.73
CA LEU A 64 15.62 54.71 -0.65
C LEU A 64 15.20 54.14 -2.03
N ILE A 65 14.54 54.97 -2.87
CA ILE A 65 14.21 54.62 -4.26
C ILE A 65 15.47 54.33 -5.06
N LEU A 66 16.51 55.17 -4.99
CA LEU A 66 17.79 54.94 -5.69
C LEU A 66 18.48 53.67 -5.17
N LEU A 67 18.50 53.45 -3.87
CA LEU A 67 19.03 52.23 -3.26
C LEU A 67 18.32 50.96 -3.80
N LEU A 68 16.96 50.97 -3.84
CA LEU A 68 16.19 49.87 -4.37
C LEU A 68 16.44 49.63 -5.86
N ILE A 69 16.59 50.65 -6.68
CA ILE A 69 16.95 50.51 -8.10
C ILE A 69 18.27 49.79 -8.24
N ILE A 70 19.30 50.20 -7.47
CA ILE A 70 20.62 49.56 -7.51
C ILE A 70 20.54 48.10 -7.05
N LEU A 71 19.76 47.81 -5.99
CA LEU A 71 19.55 46.46 -5.51
C LEU A 71 18.79 45.58 -6.54
N ILE A 72 17.79 46.14 -7.24
CA ILE A 72 17.06 45.39 -8.30
C ILE A 72 17.99 45.02 -9.44
N ILE A 73 18.83 45.93 -9.90
CA ILE A 73 19.79 45.73 -11.00
C ILE A 73 20.87 44.73 -10.58
N SER A 74 21.32 44.74 -9.31
CA SER A 74 22.32 43.81 -8.78
C SER A 74 21.80 42.42 -8.59
N LYS A 75 20.48 42.20 -8.75
CA LYS A 75 19.79 40.89 -8.65
C LYS A 75 20.20 40.10 -7.39
N PRO A 76 19.84 40.58 -6.19
CA PRO A 76 20.13 39.86 -4.96
C PRO A 76 19.37 38.54 -4.93
N THR A 77 20.11 37.49 -4.59
CA THR A 77 19.55 36.15 -4.40
C THR A 77 19.84 35.71 -2.98
N ILE A 78 18.86 35.15 -2.34
CA ILE A 78 19.07 34.32 -1.15
C ILE A 78 19.40 32.95 -1.71
N GLU A 79 20.57 32.43 -1.37
CA GLU A 79 20.92 31.06 -1.72
C GLU A 79 19.81 30.15 -1.23
N GLY A 80 19.25 29.37 -2.15
CA GLY A 80 18.33 28.30 -1.81
C GLY A 80 19.05 27.33 -0.87
N LEU A 81 18.32 26.50 -0.15
CA LEU A 81 18.86 25.49 0.75
C LEU A 81 20.08 24.81 0.07
N SER A 82 21.25 25.40 0.33
CA SER A 82 22.57 24.84 0.17
C SER A 82 22.90 24.06 -1.12
N ARG A 83 23.08 24.77 -2.24
CA ARG A 83 23.98 24.29 -3.30
C ARG A 83 25.12 25.29 -3.48
N ASN A 84 26.16 25.08 -2.69
CA ASN A 84 27.41 25.78 -2.95
C ASN A 84 27.86 25.49 -4.38
N LYS A 85 27.96 26.50 -5.21
CA LYS A 85 28.48 26.46 -6.59
C LYS A 85 29.96 26.09 -6.68
N GLU A 86 30.58 25.70 -5.58
CA GLU A 86 31.94 25.16 -5.61
C GLU A 86 31.92 23.84 -6.36
N LYS A 87 32.76 23.74 -7.38
CA LYS A 87 32.92 22.57 -8.29
C LYS A 87 33.21 21.23 -7.61
N SER A 88 33.22 21.19 -6.29
CA SER A 88 33.56 20.03 -5.45
C SER A 88 32.46 19.58 -4.48
N SER A 89 31.19 20.00 -4.65
CA SER A 89 30.14 19.53 -3.78
C SER A 89 29.86 18.05 -4.05
N ASN A 90 30.08 17.24 -3.03
CA ASN A 90 29.75 15.81 -3.04
C ASN A 90 28.27 15.70 -2.69
N ASP A 91 27.40 15.70 -3.71
CA ASP A 91 25.96 15.66 -3.55
C ASP A 91 25.40 14.32 -4.01
N ILE A 92 24.31 13.85 -3.37
CA ILE A 92 23.59 12.65 -3.75
C ILE A 92 22.11 12.95 -3.96
N CYS A 93 21.55 12.36 -5.01
CA CYS A 93 20.14 12.39 -5.32
C CYS A 93 19.63 10.95 -5.47
N ILE A 94 18.72 10.53 -4.61
CA ILE A 94 18.01 9.25 -4.72
C ILE A 94 16.61 9.52 -5.28
N ILE A 95 16.26 8.84 -6.36
CA ILE A 95 14.95 8.92 -7.00
C ILE A 95 14.28 7.56 -6.91
N ALA A 96 13.25 7.47 -6.11
CA ALA A 96 12.41 6.28 -6.01
C ALA A 96 11.22 6.40 -6.97
N ILE A 97 11.02 5.37 -7.77
CA ILE A 97 9.95 5.31 -8.76
C ILE A 97 8.97 4.24 -8.34
N ASP A 98 7.72 4.64 -8.24
CA ASP A 98 6.62 3.73 -8.07
C ASP A 98 6.20 3.19 -9.45
N ASN A 99 6.54 1.95 -9.71
CA ASN A 99 6.22 1.24 -10.95
C ASN A 99 5.11 0.20 -10.76
N SER A 100 4.26 0.38 -9.74
CA SER A 100 3.05 -0.40 -9.53
C SER A 100 2.02 -0.17 -10.63
N PHE A 101 1.01 -1.03 -10.67
CA PHE A 101 -0.04 -0.97 -11.69
C PHE A 101 -0.84 0.35 -11.62
N SER A 102 -1.07 0.89 -10.44
CA SER A 102 -1.80 2.15 -10.25
C SER A 102 -1.18 3.32 -11.02
N ASN A 103 0.14 3.29 -11.23
CA ASN A 103 0.91 4.28 -11.98
C ASN A 103 1.14 3.91 -13.46
N SER A 104 0.56 2.85 -13.97
CA SER A 104 0.84 2.30 -15.32
C SER A 104 0.73 3.31 -16.46
N VAL A 105 -0.26 4.19 -16.42
CA VAL A 105 -0.46 5.24 -17.43
C VAL A 105 0.64 6.31 -17.34
N GLU A 106 0.96 6.74 -16.13
CA GLU A 106 1.94 7.81 -15.87
C GLU A 106 3.38 7.36 -16.18
N ILE A 107 3.72 6.09 -15.91
CA ILE A 107 5.02 5.49 -16.28
C ILE A 107 5.29 5.64 -17.77
N THR A 108 4.28 5.45 -18.61
CA THR A 108 4.44 5.52 -20.05
C THR A 108 4.50 6.94 -20.61
N GLN A 109 3.91 7.92 -19.93
CA GLN A 109 3.69 9.27 -20.44
C GLN A 109 4.55 10.35 -19.80
N ILE A 110 4.72 10.30 -18.48
CA ILE A 110 5.23 11.42 -17.68
C ILE A 110 6.60 11.14 -17.06
N TYR A 111 6.87 9.91 -16.63
CA TYR A 111 8.07 9.59 -15.85
C TYR A 111 9.36 9.98 -16.54
N ASP A 112 9.54 9.70 -17.83
CA ASP A 112 10.74 10.10 -18.58
C ASP A 112 10.97 11.62 -18.54
N LYS A 113 9.88 12.41 -18.61
CA LYS A 113 9.96 13.89 -18.57
C LYS A 113 10.33 14.40 -17.19
N VAL A 114 9.73 13.81 -16.14
CA VAL A 114 10.00 14.18 -14.74
C VAL A 114 11.43 13.81 -14.36
N LEU A 115 11.86 12.59 -14.67
CA LEU A 115 13.22 12.12 -14.42
C LEU A 115 14.26 12.97 -15.11
N LYS A 116 14.08 13.22 -16.41
CA LYS A 116 14.98 14.09 -17.16
C LYS A 116 15.09 15.47 -16.52
N LYS A 117 13.96 16.06 -16.11
CA LYS A 117 13.92 17.36 -15.47
C LYS A 117 14.68 17.37 -14.14
N ILE A 118 14.50 16.33 -13.31
CA ILE A 118 15.23 16.19 -12.05
C ILE A 118 16.73 16.05 -12.32
N ILE A 119 17.12 15.13 -13.20
CA ILE A 119 18.52 14.86 -13.53
C ILE A 119 19.21 16.11 -14.07
N ASP A 120 18.56 16.84 -15.00
CA ASP A 120 19.10 18.07 -15.60
C ASP A 120 19.33 19.17 -14.55
N GLY A 121 18.56 19.15 -13.46
CA GLY A 121 18.69 20.09 -12.35
C GLY A 121 19.94 19.91 -11.48
N TYR A 122 20.72 18.85 -11.65
CA TYR A 122 21.88 18.54 -10.83
C TYR A 122 23.21 18.84 -11.53
N ASN A 123 24.30 18.93 -10.74
CA ASN A 123 25.66 19.14 -11.25
C ASN A 123 26.24 17.81 -11.77
N GLU A 124 27.25 17.90 -12.68
CA GLU A 124 27.89 16.74 -13.30
C GLU A 124 28.53 15.76 -12.30
N ASN A 125 28.93 16.24 -11.12
CA ASN A 125 29.58 15.45 -10.07
C ASN A 125 28.57 14.90 -9.02
N THR A 126 27.27 15.12 -9.17
CA THR A 126 26.26 14.56 -8.28
C THR A 126 26.07 13.08 -8.56
N LEU A 127 26.09 12.24 -7.52
CA LEU A 127 25.71 10.84 -7.61
C LEU A 127 24.20 10.73 -7.72
N ILE A 128 23.71 10.10 -8.79
CA ILE A 128 22.29 9.89 -9.02
C ILE A 128 22.01 8.40 -8.90
N GLN A 129 21.09 8.09 -8.00
CA GLN A 129 20.59 6.74 -7.80
C GLN A 129 19.10 6.70 -8.16
N ILE A 130 18.71 5.87 -9.11
CA ILE A 130 17.31 5.66 -9.47
C ILE A 130 16.95 4.23 -9.11
N THR A 131 15.87 4.05 -8.38
CA THR A 131 15.42 2.74 -7.91
C THR A 131 13.92 2.56 -8.09
N ASN A 132 13.51 1.31 -8.31
CA ASN A 132 12.11 0.92 -8.26
C ASN A 132 11.70 0.52 -6.83
N MET A 133 10.53 0.96 -6.39
CA MET A 133 9.99 0.60 -5.07
C MET A 133 9.60 -0.88 -4.97
N SER A 134 9.22 -1.50 -6.09
CA SER A 134 8.69 -2.88 -6.07
C SER A 134 9.76 -3.96 -6.15
N ASN A 135 10.95 -3.68 -6.70
CA ASN A 135 11.97 -4.70 -6.99
C ASN A 135 13.28 -4.56 -6.22
N ASN A 136 13.44 -3.55 -5.39
CA ASN A 136 14.67 -3.27 -4.63
C ASN A 136 15.96 -3.30 -5.51
N LYS A 137 15.84 -2.87 -6.76
CA LYS A 137 16.96 -2.81 -7.71
C LYS A 137 17.29 -1.39 -8.08
N TYR A 138 18.60 -1.09 -8.16
CA TYR A 138 19.05 0.13 -8.81
C TYR A 138 18.83 0.01 -10.32
N LEU A 139 18.13 0.97 -10.89
CA LEU A 139 18.05 1.18 -12.33
C LEU A 139 19.27 1.97 -12.81
N ILE A 140 19.69 2.93 -12.01
CA ILE A 140 20.92 3.72 -12.21
C ILE A 140 21.58 3.92 -10.84
N ASN A 141 22.91 3.85 -10.84
CA ASN A 141 23.77 4.20 -9.72
C ASN A 141 25.08 4.75 -10.29
N ASP A 142 25.08 6.01 -10.74
CA ASP A 142 26.23 6.63 -11.36
C ASP A 142 26.22 8.16 -11.22
N TYR A 143 27.35 8.80 -11.48
CA TYR A 143 27.43 10.26 -11.53
C TYR A 143 26.70 10.81 -12.76
N LYS A 144 26.07 11.98 -12.61
CA LYS A 144 25.30 12.62 -13.70
C LYS A 144 26.07 12.69 -15.02
N LYS A 145 27.36 13.03 -14.99
CA LYS A 145 28.22 13.13 -16.19
C LYS A 145 28.24 11.85 -17.05
N ASN A 146 27.98 10.68 -16.42
CA ASN A 146 27.97 9.38 -17.09
C ASN A 146 26.58 8.99 -17.60
N ILE A 147 25.52 9.69 -17.12
CA ILE A 147 24.13 9.40 -17.49
C ILE A 147 23.78 10.13 -18.79
N GLN A 148 24.09 9.50 -19.92
CA GLN A 148 23.71 9.99 -21.24
C GLN A 148 22.59 9.12 -21.81
N ASN A 149 21.49 9.76 -22.29
CA ASN A 149 20.38 9.10 -22.99
C ASN A 149 19.67 7.97 -22.20
N PHE A 150 19.45 8.21 -20.89
CA PHE A 150 18.68 7.28 -20.08
C PHE A 150 17.25 7.15 -20.61
N LYS A 151 16.82 5.88 -20.78
CA LYS A 151 15.43 5.52 -20.99
C LYS A 151 15.02 4.61 -19.83
N LEU A 152 13.90 4.95 -19.20
CA LEU A 152 13.31 4.11 -18.17
C LEU A 152 12.86 2.80 -18.81
N ASP A 153 13.19 1.68 -18.17
CA ASP A 153 12.52 0.42 -18.46
C ASP A 153 11.08 0.56 -17.97
N LYS A 154 10.14 0.52 -18.93
CA LYS A 154 8.71 0.76 -18.68
C LYS A 154 7.98 -0.52 -18.24
N GLU A 155 8.70 -1.44 -17.63
CA GLU A 155 8.09 -2.64 -17.07
C GLU A 155 7.17 -2.26 -15.91
N ILE A 156 5.87 -2.50 -16.10
CA ILE A 156 4.85 -2.33 -15.08
C ILE A 156 4.87 -3.60 -14.21
N LEU A 157 5.01 -3.41 -12.93
CA LEU A 157 4.90 -4.49 -11.97
C LEU A 157 3.50 -4.49 -11.37
N TYR A 158 2.80 -5.58 -11.54
CA TYR A 158 1.45 -5.78 -11.02
C TYR A 158 1.39 -6.01 -9.50
N LYS A 159 2.52 -5.83 -8.82
CA LYS A 159 2.72 -5.99 -7.38
C LYS A 159 2.59 -4.65 -6.69
N THR A 160 2.07 -4.63 -5.46
CA THR A 160 2.04 -3.43 -4.61
C THR A 160 3.43 -2.90 -4.31
N SER A 161 3.55 -1.58 -4.30
CA SER A 161 4.77 -0.88 -3.90
C SER A 161 4.75 -0.59 -2.38
N SER A 162 5.94 -0.56 -1.75
CA SER A 162 6.09 -0.15 -0.36
C SER A 162 7.38 0.66 -0.19
N LEU A 163 7.30 1.77 0.55
CA LEU A 163 8.48 2.56 0.91
C LEU A 163 9.47 1.79 1.78
N GLU A 164 9.00 0.84 2.59
CA GLU A 164 9.86 0.01 3.44
C GLU A 164 10.94 -0.73 2.63
N ASN A 165 10.63 -1.12 1.39
CA ASN A 165 11.58 -1.74 0.48
C ASN A 165 12.80 -0.86 0.21
N LEU A 166 12.68 0.45 0.33
CA LEU A 166 13.78 1.40 0.14
C LEU A 166 14.77 1.41 1.32
N SER A 167 14.41 0.84 2.47
CA SER A 167 15.26 0.82 3.66
C SER A 167 16.67 0.25 3.39
N ILE A 168 16.79 -0.67 2.45
CA ILE A 168 18.07 -1.26 2.04
C ILE A 168 19.00 -0.19 1.44
N PHE A 169 18.46 0.75 0.66
CA PHE A 169 19.25 1.80 0.00
C PHE A 169 19.70 2.91 0.95
N PHE A 170 19.04 3.08 2.11
CA PHE A 170 19.35 4.10 3.09
C PHE A 170 20.23 3.61 4.26
N LYS A 171 20.50 2.32 4.36
CA LYS A 171 21.32 1.74 5.45
C LYS A 171 22.81 2.02 5.32
N ASP A 172 23.30 2.50 4.18
CA ASP A 172 24.71 2.74 3.96
C ASP A 172 25.19 3.97 4.75
N LYS A 173 26.10 3.77 5.69
CA LYS A 173 26.80 4.84 6.42
C LYS A 173 27.59 5.79 5.51
N ILE A 174 27.77 5.44 4.24
CA ILE A 174 28.49 6.24 3.22
C ILE A 174 27.78 7.57 2.95
N PHE A 175 26.46 7.64 3.17
CA PHE A 175 25.69 8.87 2.91
C PHE A 175 26.09 10.04 3.82
N SER A 176 26.69 9.78 4.99
CA SER A 176 27.21 10.84 5.87
C SER A 176 28.29 11.71 5.19
N ASN A 177 28.94 11.22 4.14
CA ASN A 177 30.01 11.90 3.41
C ASN A 177 29.49 12.88 2.34
N TYR A 178 28.17 12.88 2.06
CA TYR A 178 27.57 13.80 1.10
C TYR A 178 27.06 15.07 1.78
N ASN A 179 27.34 16.22 1.16
CA ASN A 179 26.96 17.51 1.69
C ASN A 179 25.46 17.78 1.56
N ASN A 180 24.90 17.46 0.40
CA ASN A 180 23.48 17.59 0.12
C ASN A 180 22.90 16.22 -0.22
N ARG A 181 21.75 15.91 0.38
CA ARG A 181 21.07 14.64 0.23
C ARG A 181 19.63 14.91 -0.13
N ASP A 182 19.30 14.64 -1.38
CA ASP A 182 17.97 14.86 -1.92
C ASP A 182 17.30 13.52 -2.22
N PHE A 183 16.09 13.36 -1.74
CA PHE A 183 15.24 12.20 -1.99
C PHE A 183 14.00 12.64 -2.76
N TYR A 184 13.77 12.01 -3.91
CA TYR A 184 12.57 12.19 -4.72
C TYR A 184 11.77 10.89 -4.71
N LEU A 185 10.47 11.00 -4.44
CA LEU A 185 9.50 9.92 -4.64
C LEU A 185 8.56 10.34 -5.75
N ILE A 186 8.40 9.47 -6.77
CA ILE A 186 7.45 9.67 -7.87
C ILE A 186 6.40 8.58 -7.74
N SER A 187 5.18 8.93 -7.31
CA SER A 187 4.08 8.00 -7.03
C SER A 187 2.73 8.73 -7.05
N ASP A 188 1.63 8.00 -7.14
CA ASP A 188 0.26 8.49 -6.95
C ASP A 188 -0.09 8.75 -5.48
N MET A 189 0.81 8.39 -4.56
CA MET A 189 0.69 8.62 -3.12
C MET A 189 -0.47 7.86 -2.47
N GLN A 190 -0.74 6.64 -2.89
CA GLN A 190 -1.68 5.76 -2.20
C GLN A 190 -1.24 5.50 -0.75
N GLU A 191 -2.21 5.41 0.17
CA GLU A 191 -1.92 5.27 1.61
C GLU A 191 -1.16 3.98 1.96
N ASN A 192 -1.40 2.88 1.22
CA ASN A 192 -0.75 1.59 1.41
C ASN A 192 0.77 1.58 1.17
N ILE A 193 1.30 2.58 0.46
CA ILE A 193 2.74 2.74 0.22
C ILE A 193 3.48 3.11 1.50
N PHE A 194 2.78 3.81 2.44
CA PHE A 194 3.33 4.37 3.66
C PHE A 194 3.06 3.45 4.85
N ASN A 195 4.08 2.73 5.29
CA ASN A 195 4.03 1.88 6.50
C ASN A 195 4.70 2.56 7.69
N ASP A 196 4.44 2.09 8.92
CA ASP A 196 4.89 2.72 10.16
C ASP A 196 6.42 2.79 10.38
N ASN A 197 7.25 2.15 9.55
CA ASN A 197 8.71 2.04 9.73
C ASN A 197 9.52 2.88 8.71
N LEU A 198 9.25 4.19 8.61
CA LEU A 198 9.97 5.09 7.67
C LEU A 198 11.10 5.91 8.32
N ASP A 199 11.55 5.54 9.51
CA ASP A 199 12.62 6.24 10.24
C ASP A 199 13.98 6.22 9.54
N PHE A 200 14.14 5.40 8.50
CA PHE A 200 15.39 5.33 7.72
C PHE A 200 15.65 6.56 6.84
N ILE A 201 14.62 7.35 6.51
CA ILE A 201 14.76 8.65 5.83
C ILE A 201 14.80 9.75 6.88
N ASP A 202 15.97 10.01 7.44
CA ASP A 202 16.14 10.95 8.53
C ASP A 202 15.89 12.42 8.12
N LYS A 203 15.99 13.33 9.10
CA LYS A 203 15.78 14.77 8.89
C LYS A 203 16.87 15.45 8.06
N THR A 204 17.98 14.77 7.77
CA THR A 204 19.08 15.32 6.98
C THR A 204 18.83 15.27 5.49
N TRP A 205 17.80 14.53 5.05
CA TRP A 205 17.37 14.44 3.66
C TRP A 205 16.34 15.52 3.32
N ASN A 206 16.56 16.21 2.21
CA ASN A 206 15.51 17.02 1.58
C ASN A 206 14.57 16.07 0.84
N LYS A 207 13.29 16.14 1.11
CA LYS A 207 12.29 15.18 0.61
C LYS A 207 11.35 15.88 -0.36
N PHE A 208 11.27 15.35 -1.57
CA PHE A 208 10.44 15.89 -2.66
C PHE A 208 9.53 14.78 -3.17
N LEU A 209 8.23 15.01 -3.12
CA LEU A 209 7.22 14.02 -3.48
C LEU A 209 6.50 14.49 -4.73
N TYR A 210 6.80 13.87 -5.88
CA TYR A 210 6.08 14.17 -7.12
C TYR A 210 4.85 13.29 -7.22
N LYS A 211 3.68 13.93 -7.08
CA LYS A 211 2.38 13.25 -7.13
C LYS A 211 1.96 13.02 -8.58
N THR A 212 1.77 11.76 -8.94
CA THR A 212 1.18 11.33 -10.21
C THR A 212 -0.35 11.19 -10.06
N LYS A 213 -1.04 10.88 -11.15
CA LYS A 213 -2.47 10.61 -11.09
C LYS A 213 -2.68 9.14 -10.75
N PRO A 214 -3.63 8.83 -9.86
CA PRO A 214 -4.02 7.46 -9.56
C PRO A 214 -4.65 6.80 -10.80
N TYR A 215 -4.73 5.47 -10.75
CA TYR A 215 -5.39 4.70 -11.80
C TYR A 215 -6.83 5.16 -12.00
N ASN A 216 -7.16 5.50 -13.22
CA ASN A 216 -8.48 5.96 -13.62
C ASN A 216 -8.97 5.08 -14.80
N GLY A 217 -9.47 3.91 -14.47
CA GLY A 217 -9.87 2.92 -15.43
C GLY A 217 -11.05 2.07 -14.96
N ILE A 218 -11.33 1.03 -15.73
CA ILE A 218 -12.35 0.05 -15.41
C ILE A 218 -11.66 -1.15 -14.78
N TYR A 219 -12.26 -1.77 -13.77
CA TYR A 219 -11.70 -2.95 -13.12
C TYR A 219 -12.77 -3.83 -12.49
N PHE A 220 -12.41 -5.09 -12.27
CA PHE A 220 -13.23 -6.06 -11.57
C PHE A 220 -12.83 -6.19 -10.10
N SER A 221 -13.81 -6.49 -9.25
CA SER A 221 -13.57 -6.82 -7.84
C SER A 221 -14.60 -7.83 -7.31
N SER A 222 -14.34 -8.37 -6.12
CA SER A 222 -15.31 -9.12 -5.30
C SER A 222 -16.00 -10.25 -6.02
N ILE A 223 -15.26 -11.30 -6.41
CA ILE A 223 -15.87 -12.54 -6.91
C ILE A 223 -16.57 -13.26 -5.76
N SER A 224 -17.77 -13.74 -6.03
CA SER A 224 -18.47 -14.69 -5.18
C SER A 224 -19.04 -15.85 -5.99
N ILE A 225 -18.94 -17.05 -5.43
CA ILE A 225 -19.41 -18.30 -6.06
C ILE A 225 -20.41 -18.93 -5.10
N ASN A 226 -21.58 -19.28 -5.60
CA ASN A 226 -22.63 -19.90 -4.82
C ASN A 226 -23.21 -21.12 -5.59
N PRO A 227 -23.32 -22.30 -4.97
CA PRO A 227 -22.92 -22.62 -3.60
C PRO A 227 -21.42 -22.70 -3.43
N ASN A 228 -20.93 -22.54 -2.21
CA ASN A 228 -19.50 -22.63 -1.89
C ASN A 228 -18.94 -24.04 -2.13
N PHE A 229 -19.76 -25.05 -1.95
CA PHE A 229 -19.45 -26.45 -2.27
C PHE A 229 -20.09 -26.80 -3.61
N ILE A 230 -19.26 -27.09 -4.60
CA ILE A 230 -19.70 -27.32 -5.97
C ILE A 230 -19.58 -28.79 -6.29
N THR A 231 -20.64 -29.34 -6.89
CA THR A 231 -20.69 -30.71 -7.40
C THR A 231 -20.84 -30.71 -8.92
N ILE A 232 -20.54 -31.85 -9.55
CA ILE A 232 -20.75 -32.02 -10.99
C ILE A 232 -22.21 -31.73 -11.34
N ASP A 233 -22.42 -31.10 -12.49
CA ASP A 233 -23.73 -30.76 -13.08
C ASP A 233 -24.62 -29.86 -12.21
N GLN A 234 -24.09 -29.38 -11.06
CA GLN A 234 -24.83 -28.46 -10.22
C GLN A 234 -24.81 -27.05 -10.85
N GLN A 235 -25.96 -26.37 -10.78
CA GLN A 235 -26.03 -24.98 -11.17
C GLN A 235 -25.20 -24.11 -10.21
N ILE A 236 -24.20 -23.41 -10.73
CA ILE A 236 -23.33 -22.50 -10.03
C ILE A 236 -23.70 -21.07 -10.39
N THR A 237 -23.82 -20.22 -9.39
CA THR A 237 -23.99 -18.77 -9.58
C THR A 237 -22.67 -18.09 -9.30
N VAL A 238 -22.07 -17.46 -10.29
CA VAL A 238 -20.82 -16.71 -10.14
C VAL A 238 -21.14 -15.24 -10.30
N SER A 239 -20.77 -14.43 -9.30
CA SER A 239 -21.04 -12.99 -9.32
C SER A 239 -19.75 -12.22 -9.23
N ILE A 240 -19.69 -11.08 -9.92
CA ILE A 240 -18.53 -10.15 -9.94
C ILE A 240 -19.02 -8.71 -9.99
N LYS A 241 -18.29 -7.83 -9.34
CA LYS A 241 -18.51 -6.38 -9.45
C LYS A 241 -17.61 -5.79 -10.50
N LEU A 242 -18.20 -4.96 -11.38
CA LEU A 242 -17.48 -4.12 -12.32
C LEU A 242 -17.55 -2.67 -11.86
N HIS A 243 -16.41 -2.01 -11.80
CA HIS A 243 -16.26 -0.62 -11.43
C HIS A 243 -15.87 0.21 -12.65
N ASN A 244 -16.60 1.29 -12.89
CA ASN A 244 -16.21 2.30 -13.84
C ASN A 244 -15.63 3.51 -13.09
N ASN A 245 -14.32 3.55 -12.89
CA ASN A 245 -13.65 4.69 -12.22
C ASN A 245 -13.24 5.80 -13.22
N THR A 246 -13.87 5.82 -14.40
CA THR A 246 -13.63 6.85 -15.43
C THR A 246 -14.69 7.95 -15.41
N LYS A 247 -14.37 9.07 -16.04
CA LYS A 247 -15.33 10.16 -16.29
C LYS A 247 -16.32 9.87 -17.41
N SER A 248 -16.12 8.79 -18.14
CA SER A 248 -16.93 8.43 -19.31
C SER A 248 -17.97 7.38 -18.94
N LYS A 249 -19.16 7.51 -19.51
CA LYS A 249 -20.19 6.48 -19.42
C LYS A 249 -19.81 5.30 -20.32
N ILE A 250 -20.07 4.09 -19.84
CA ILE A 250 -20.02 2.85 -20.62
C ILE A 250 -21.44 2.55 -21.09
N ASP A 251 -21.63 2.36 -22.37
CA ASP A 251 -22.94 2.05 -22.93
C ASP A 251 -22.88 0.75 -23.73
N ASN A 252 -23.80 -0.16 -23.40
CA ASN A 252 -24.11 -1.38 -24.15
C ASN A 252 -22.86 -2.22 -24.49
N ARG A 253 -22.04 -2.53 -23.48
CA ARG A 253 -20.86 -3.39 -23.60
C ARG A 253 -21.12 -4.74 -22.98
N GLU A 254 -20.39 -5.75 -23.41
CA GLU A 254 -20.55 -7.13 -22.93
C GLU A 254 -19.53 -7.47 -21.86
N ILE A 255 -20.01 -8.15 -20.81
CA ILE A 255 -19.18 -8.86 -19.84
C ILE A 255 -19.35 -10.34 -20.13
N LEU A 256 -18.23 -11.03 -20.31
CA LEU A 256 -18.19 -12.44 -20.69
C LEU A 256 -17.64 -13.27 -19.51
N LEU A 257 -18.23 -14.46 -19.31
CA LEU A 257 -17.68 -15.47 -18.41
C LEU A 257 -17.15 -16.65 -19.22
N PHE A 258 -15.89 -17.00 -18.98
CA PHE A 258 -15.25 -18.15 -19.59
C PHE A 258 -14.95 -19.23 -18.54
N VAL A 259 -15.14 -20.49 -18.93
CA VAL A 259 -14.73 -21.68 -18.19
C VAL A 259 -13.94 -22.58 -19.13
N ASN A 260 -12.68 -22.87 -18.80
CA ASN A 260 -11.74 -23.62 -19.65
C ASN A 260 -11.69 -23.11 -21.08
N ASP A 261 -11.61 -21.78 -21.25
CA ASP A 261 -11.57 -21.04 -22.50
C ASP A 261 -12.86 -21.09 -23.33
N ALA A 262 -13.93 -21.74 -22.84
CA ALA A 262 -15.26 -21.69 -23.45
C ALA A 262 -16.10 -20.56 -22.85
N ASN A 263 -16.72 -19.75 -23.68
CA ASN A 263 -17.68 -18.74 -23.23
C ASN A 263 -18.97 -19.44 -22.74
N VAL A 264 -19.27 -19.27 -21.45
CA VAL A 264 -20.43 -19.89 -20.80
C VAL A 264 -21.49 -18.87 -20.37
N GLY A 265 -21.22 -17.59 -20.49
CA GLY A 265 -22.18 -16.56 -20.10
C GLY A 265 -21.84 -15.18 -20.64
N VAL A 266 -22.89 -14.43 -20.97
CA VAL A 266 -22.80 -13.04 -21.46
C VAL A 266 -23.81 -12.20 -20.70
N ASN A 267 -23.37 -11.04 -20.20
CA ASN A 267 -24.21 -9.98 -19.66
C ASN A 267 -23.89 -8.67 -20.35
N THR A 268 -24.91 -7.85 -20.58
CA THR A 268 -24.73 -6.51 -21.15
C THR A 268 -24.68 -5.48 -20.01
N THR A 269 -23.75 -4.56 -20.05
CA THR A 269 -23.56 -3.51 -19.06
C THR A 269 -23.72 -2.12 -19.66
N SER A 270 -24.26 -1.20 -18.83
CA SER A 270 -24.28 0.24 -19.10
C SER A 270 -24.05 0.95 -17.77
N LEU A 271 -22.82 1.39 -17.53
CA LEU A 271 -22.39 2.04 -16.28
C LEU A 271 -22.14 3.53 -16.47
N SER A 272 -22.71 4.33 -15.60
CA SER A 272 -22.38 5.77 -15.52
C SER A 272 -20.92 5.97 -15.05
N SER A 273 -20.43 7.21 -15.13
CA SER A 273 -19.12 7.53 -14.56
C SER A 273 -19.12 7.32 -13.03
N PHE A 274 -18.07 6.71 -12.50
CA PHE A 274 -17.89 6.38 -11.08
C PHE A 274 -18.96 5.46 -10.49
N GLU A 275 -19.58 4.62 -11.31
CA GLU A 275 -20.60 3.65 -10.89
C GLU A 275 -20.01 2.25 -10.75
N THR A 276 -20.59 1.48 -9.83
CA THR A 276 -20.25 0.08 -9.57
C THR A 276 -21.51 -0.77 -9.65
N GLU A 277 -21.47 -1.87 -10.39
CA GLU A 277 -22.60 -2.78 -10.51
C GLU A 277 -22.17 -4.24 -10.34
N LEU A 278 -23.08 -5.06 -9.78
CA LEU A 278 -22.89 -6.48 -9.57
C LEU A 278 -23.53 -7.27 -10.73
N TYR A 279 -22.72 -8.09 -11.41
CA TYR A 279 -23.16 -8.99 -12.46
C TYR A 279 -23.14 -10.41 -11.99
N THR A 280 -24.19 -11.15 -12.35
CA THR A 280 -24.41 -12.54 -11.90
C THR A 280 -24.58 -13.44 -13.11
N PHE A 281 -23.82 -14.54 -13.13
CA PHE A 281 -23.83 -15.53 -14.18
C PHE A 281 -24.21 -16.89 -13.60
N LYS A 282 -24.96 -17.68 -14.37
CA LYS A 282 -25.33 -19.04 -14.03
C LYS A 282 -24.66 -20.00 -14.98
N THR A 283 -23.95 -20.98 -14.46
CA THR A 283 -23.25 -22.01 -15.23
C THR A 283 -23.30 -23.34 -14.53
N SER A 284 -22.87 -24.40 -15.18
CA SER A 284 -22.63 -25.71 -14.56
C SER A 284 -21.34 -26.30 -15.13
N ILE A 285 -20.67 -27.13 -14.34
CA ILE A 285 -19.43 -27.80 -14.74
C ILE A 285 -19.66 -29.30 -14.62
N ASN A 286 -19.34 -30.04 -15.66
CA ASN A 286 -19.65 -31.47 -15.80
C ASN A 286 -18.44 -32.39 -15.62
N SER A 287 -17.31 -31.86 -15.14
CA SER A 287 -16.10 -32.65 -14.90
C SER A 287 -15.44 -32.32 -13.57
N TYR A 288 -14.74 -33.29 -13.01
CA TYR A 288 -13.96 -33.10 -11.81
C TYR A 288 -12.64 -32.37 -12.10
N GLY A 289 -12.07 -31.76 -11.06
CA GLY A 289 -10.78 -31.11 -11.10
C GLY A 289 -10.85 -29.60 -11.03
N LYS A 290 -9.73 -28.96 -11.34
CA LYS A 290 -9.59 -27.50 -11.31
C LYS A 290 -9.87 -26.91 -12.69
N HIS A 291 -10.83 -25.99 -12.71
CA HIS A 291 -11.30 -25.33 -13.92
C HIS A 291 -10.80 -23.90 -13.94
N LYS A 292 -10.12 -23.54 -15.04
CA LYS A 292 -9.67 -22.16 -15.32
C LYS A 292 -10.85 -21.33 -15.69
N CYS A 293 -11.13 -20.29 -14.92
CA CYS A 293 -12.25 -19.39 -15.16
C CYS A 293 -11.78 -17.93 -15.20
N TYR A 294 -12.37 -17.13 -16.08
CA TYR A 294 -12.11 -15.69 -16.07
C TYR A 294 -13.32 -14.91 -16.57
N PHE A 295 -13.49 -13.73 -16.00
CA PHE A 295 -14.34 -12.70 -16.57
C PHE A 295 -13.53 -11.86 -17.54
N GLN A 296 -14.19 -11.43 -18.61
CA GLN A 296 -13.61 -10.53 -19.58
C GLN A 296 -14.55 -9.36 -19.88
N PHE A 297 -14.01 -8.16 -19.81
CA PHE A 297 -14.63 -6.94 -20.28
C PHE A 297 -13.63 -6.21 -21.16
N GLU A 298 -13.88 -6.14 -22.48
CA GLU A 298 -12.92 -5.67 -23.46
C GLU A 298 -11.56 -6.41 -23.32
N ASP A 299 -10.46 -5.68 -23.05
CA ASP A 299 -9.13 -6.26 -22.84
C ASP A 299 -8.83 -6.61 -21.35
N ILE A 300 -9.77 -6.28 -20.45
CA ILE A 300 -9.59 -6.50 -19.01
C ILE A 300 -10.07 -7.89 -18.64
N LYS A 301 -9.21 -8.67 -17.99
CA LYS A 301 -9.54 -10.01 -17.51
C LYS A 301 -9.37 -10.10 -16.01
N HIS A 302 -10.25 -10.88 -15.36
CA HIS A 302 -10.13 -11.23 -13.95
C HIS A 302 -10.22 -12.74 -13.80
N TYR A 303 -9.17 -13.35 -13.29
CA TYR A 303 -8.95 -14.79 -13.30
C TYR A 303 -9.36 -15.42 -11.97
N PHE A 304 -9.94 -16.62 -12.02
CA PHE A 304 -10.23 -17.42 -10.84
C PHE A 304 -10.27 -18.90 -11.20
N VAL A 305 -10.17 -19.75 -10.19
CA VAL A 305 -10.22 -21.20 -10.35
C VAL A 305 -11.42 -21.74 -9.58
N ILE A 306 -12.19 -22.62 -10.22
CA ILE A 306 -13.21 -23.42 -9.57
C ILE A 306 -12.67 -24.84 -9.42
N ASP A 307 -12.62 -25.35 -8.18
CA ASP A 307 -12.16 -26.71 -7.88
C ASP A 307 -13.34 -27.59 -7.53
N ILE A 308 -13.52 -28.67 -8.29
CA ILE A 308 -14.53 -29.70 -8.06
C ILE A 308 -13.81 -31.00 -7.74
N PRO A 309 -13.60 -31.32 -6.46
CA PRO A 309 -12.83 -32.50 -6.10
C PRO A 309 -13.55 -33.81 -6.51
N PRO A 310 -12.83 -34.77 -7.06
CA PRO A 310 -13.45 -36.01 -7.57
C PRO A 310 -14.01 -36.87 -6.46
N LYS A 311 -13.35 -36.93 -5.33
CA LYS A 311 -13.77 -37.67 -4.13
C LYS A 311 -12.95 -37.22 -2.95
N VAL A 312 -13.61 -37.04 -1.80
CA VAL A 312 -12.95 -36.69 -0.54
C VAL A 312 -13.07 -37.87 0.39
N ASN A 313 -11.94 -38.48 0.77
CA ASN A 313 -11.91 -39.62 1.72
C ASN A 313 -11.55 -39.09 3.12
N ILE A 314 -12.44 -39.33 4.08
CA ILE A 314 -12.29 -38.85 5.46
C ILE A 314 -12.26 -40.07 6.40
N ALA A 315 -11.23 -40.13 7.26
CA ALA A 315 -11.21 -41.05 8.37
C ALA A 315 -11.61 -40.33 9.66
N ILE A 316 -12.54 -40.87 10.41
CA ILE A 316 -12.94 -40.39 11.74
C ILE A 316 -12.48 -41.41 12.75
N ILE A 317 -11.56 -41.06 13.63
CA ILE A 317 -11.12 -41.92 14.73
C ILE A 317 -11.92 -41.50 15.96
N ASP A 318 -12.86 -42.32 16.36
CA ASP A 318 -13.85 -42.05 17.42
C ASP A 318 -14.08 -43.33 18.23
N GLU A 319 -13.53 -43.36 19.44
CA GLU A 319 -13.60 -44.53 20.32
C GLU A 319 -15.00 -44.74 20.88
N ASP A 320 -15.65 -43.65 21.29
CA ASP A 320 -16.90 -43.67 22.04
C ASP A 320 -18.16 -43.44 21.20
N ARG A 321 -18.00 -43.29 19.87
CA ARG A 321 -19.07 -42.96 18.92
C ARG A 321 -19.78 -41.63 19.22
N ASN A 322 -19.03 -40.66 19.69
CA ASN A 322 -19.52 -39.32 20.02
C ASN A 322 -19.66 -38.39 18.81
N SER A 323 -19.15 -38.79 17.64
CA SER A 323 -19.14 -38.02 16.39
C SER A 323 -20.48 -37.91 15.65
N LYS A 324 -21.63 -38.22 16.34
CA LYS A 324 -22.95 -38.28 15.70
C LYS A 324 -23.35 -37.02 14.93
N TYR A 325 -23.11 -35.81 15.48
CA TYR A 325 -23.44 -34.57 14.78
C TYR A 325 -22.58 -34.38 13.54
N LEU A 326 -21.31 -34.69 13.66
CA LEU A 326 -20.36 -34.61 12.56
C LEU A 326 -20.69 -35.62 11.45
N SER A 327 -20.94 -36.88 11.82
CA SER A 327 -21.27 -37.92 10.85
C SER A 327 -22.58 -37.62 10.13
N ASN A 328 -23.60 -37.10 10.82
CA ASN A 328 -24.84 -36.65 10.20
C ASN A 328 -24.63 -35.50 9.21
N ALA A 329 -23.76 -34.55 9.54
CA ALA A 329 -23.42 -33.46 8.63
C ALA A 329 -22.69 -33.96 7.38
N LEU A 330 -21.72 -34.88 7.55
CA LEU A 330 -21.00 -35.49 6.42
C LEU A 330 -21.94 -36.35 5.56
N GLN A 331 -22.87 -37.07 6.17
CA GLN A 331 -23.88 -37.83 5.44
C GLN A 331 -24.78 -36.90 4.61
N ALA A 332 -25.26 -35.80 5.20
CA ALA A 332 -26.09 -34.84 4.50
C ALA A 332 -25.33 -34.20 3.32
N PHE A 333 -24.04 -33.92 3.46
CA PHE A 333 -23.21 -33.50 2.34
C PHE A 333 -23.10 -34.57 1.27
N ASN A 334 -22.85 -35.80 1.67
CA ASN A 334 -22.73 -36.93 0.72
C ASN A 334 -24.01 -37.18 -0.05
N ASP A 335 -25.18 -37.00 0.60
CA ASP A 335 -26.48 -37.14 -0.07
C ASP A 335 -26.66 -36.11 -1.21
N ILE A 336 -26.08 -34.92 -1.05
CA ILE A 336 -26.13 -33.87 -2.03
C ILE A 336 -25.03 -34.05 -3.10
N SER A 337 -23.78 -34.24 -2.67
CA SER A 337 -22.59 -34.14 -3.53
C SER A 337 -22.14 -35.50 -4.10
N LYS A 338 -22.46 -36.60 -3.43
CA LYS A 338 -22.05 -37.99 -3.75
C LYS A 338 -20.53 -38.18 -3.90
N ASN A 339 -19.73 -37.22 -3.41
CA ASN A 339 -18.27 -37.23 -3.53
C ASN A 339 -17.55 -37.33 -2.17
N ILE A 340 -18.27 -37.40 -1.06
CA ILE A 340 -17.68 -37.58 0.27
C ILE A 340 -17.78 -39.04 0.67
N ASN A 341 -16.64 -39.62 1.02
CA ASN A 341 -16.56 -40.96 1.58
C ASN A 341 -15.93 -40.83 2.97
N TYR A 342 -16.66 -41.19 4.01
CA TYR A 342 -16.12 -41.21 5.35
C TYR A 342 -16.25 -42.56 6.01
N THR A 343 -15.28 -42.91 6.83
CA THR A 343 -15.24 -44.15 7.60
C THR A 343 -14.90 -43.83 9.04
N ILE A 344 -15.65 -44.42 9.97
CA ILE A 344 -15.45 -44.28 11.41
C ILE A 344 -14.68 -45.49 11.91
N PHE A 345 -13.58 -45.26 12.61
CA PHE A 345 -12.69 -46.25 13.17
C PHE A 345 -12.60 -46.09 14.69
N SER A 346 -12.48 -47.20 15.43
CA SER A 346 -11.82 -47.12 16.74
C SER A 346 -10.30 -46.95 16.56
N ILE A 347 -9.59 -46.55 17.61
CA ILE A 347 -8.13 -46.35 17.51
C ILE A 347 -7.41 -47.63 17.14
N ASP A 348 -7.84 -48.78 17.64
CA ASP A 348 -7.25 -50.07 17.33
C ASP A 348 -7.53 -50.50 15.89
N GLN A 349 -8.73 -50.25 15.39
CA GLN A 349 -9.05 -50.49 13.97
C GLN A 349 -8.19 -49.59 13.05
N TYR A 350 -8.07 -48.33 13.40
CA TYR A 350 -7.25 -47.38 12.60
C TYR A 350 -5.77 -47.79 12.53
N LYS A 351 -5.23 -48.34 13.62
CA LYS A 351 -3.84 -48.84 13.63
C LYS A 351 -3.57 -49.94 12.60
N LEU A 352 -4.61 -50.65 12.16
CA LEU A 352 -4.50 -51.71 11.15
C LEU A 352 -4.67 -51.23 9.70
N VAL A 353 -5.18 -50.01 9.51
CA VAL A 353 -5.45 -49.44 8.17
C VAL A 353 -4.21 -48.79 7.61
N ASN A 354 -3.92 -49.00 6.31
CA ASN A 354 -2.78 -48.42 5.60
C ASN A 354 -3.21 -47.46 4.48
N ASP A 355 -4.48 -47.13 4.38
CA ASP A 355 -5.00 -46.24 3.35
C ASP A 355 -4.60 -44.76 3.62
N THR A 356 -4.56 -43.95 2.57
CA THR A 356 -4.37 -42.51 2.65
C THR A 356 -5.70 -41.80 2.64
N TYR A 357 -5.80 -40.68 3.37
CA TYR A 357 -7.01 -39.88 3.52
C TYR A 357 -6.74 -38.43 3.22
N ASP A 358 -7.73 -37.75 2.66
CA ASP A 358 -7.66 -36.29 2.45
C ASP A 358 -7.72 -35.55 3.78
N SER A 359 -8.45 -36.13 4.76
CA SER A 359 -8.55 -35.57 6.10
C SER A 359 -8.72 -36.70 7.14
N ILE A 360 -8.03 -36.57 8.27
CA ILE A 360 -8.21 -37.46 9.42
C ILE A 360 -8.73 -36.66 10.60
N ILE A 361 -9.87 -37.05 11.15
CA ILE A 361 -10.53 -36.40 12.28
C ILE A 361 -10.34 -37.23 13.52
N LEU A 362 -9.70 -36.64 14.52
CA LEU A 362 -9.49 -37.23 15.83
C LEU A 362 -10.60 -36.72 16.75
N PHE A 363 -11.60 -37.53 16.97
CA PHE A 363 -12.79 -37.14 17.72
C PHE A 363 -12.76 -37.72 19.13
N GLY A 364 -12.63 -36.85 20.11
CA GLY A 364 -12.79 -37.23 21.51
C GLY A 364 -11.74 -38.18 22.08
N LEU A 365 -10.58 -38.24 21.52
CA LEU A 365 -9.50 -39.09 22.00
C LEU A 365 -8.79 -38.45 23.20
N ASP A 366 -8.75 -39.13 24.32
CA ASP A 366 -8.10 -38.63 25.52
C ASP A 366 -6.58 -38.56 25.41
N TYR A 367 -5.99 -39.49 24.63
CA TYR A 367 -4.57 -39.61 24.44
C TYR A 367 -4.22 -40.17 23.06
N LEU A 368 -3.18 -39.60 22.45
CA LEU A 368 -2.57 -40.06 21.18
C LEU A 368 -1.12 -40.46 21.42
N ASP A 369 -0.79 -41.70 21.14
CA ASP A 369 0.61 -42.12 21.19
C ASP A 369 1.40 -41.58 19.99
N THR A 370 2.74 -41.45 20.16
CA THR A 370 3.62 -40.90 19.13
C THR A 370 3.61 -41.76 17.87
N ILE A 371 3.38 -43.06 17.99
CA ILE A 371 3.32 -44.00 16.85
C ILE A 371 2.08 -43.68 16.00
N THR A 372 0.93 -43.49 16.63
CA THR A 372 -0.30 -43.07 15.93
C THR A 372 -0.18 -41.70 15.29
N LEU A 373 0.43 -40.73 15.97
CA LEU A 373 0.69 -39.39 15.37
C LEU A 373 1.61 -39.47 14.14
N ASN A 374 2.68 -40.25 14.21
CA ASN A 374 3.54 -40.50 13.06
C ASN A 374 2.81 -41.18 11.91
N LYS A 375 1.95 -42.15 12.22
CA LYS A 375 1.12 -42.82 11.20
C LYS A 375 0.15 -41.82 10.55
N ILE A 376 -0.49 -40.94 11.31
CA ILE A 376 -1.39 -39.92 10.80
C ILE A 376 -0.63 -38.99 9.83
N SER A 377 0.58 -38.54 10.19
CA SER A 377 1.38 -37.69 9.34
C SER A 377 1.83 -38.33 8.02
N GLN A 378 1.85 -39.68 7.98
CA GLN A 378 2.14 -40.41 6.74
C GLN A 378 0.90 -40.63 5.85
N GLN A 379 -0.29 -40.68 6.46
CA GLN A 379 -1.53 -40.99 5.76
C GLN A 379 -2.36 -39.78 5.35
N THR A 380 -2.10 -38.61 5.94
CA THR A 380 -2.78 -37.37 5.56
C THR A 380 -1.89 -36.16 5.76
N ASN A 381 -2.15 -35.10 5.00
CA ASN A 381 -1.57 -33.77 5.22
C ASN A 381 -2.50 -32.88 6.08
N ASN A 382 -3.71 -33.37 6.44
CA ASN A 382 -4.69 -32.59 7.20
C ASN A 382 -5.28 -33.43 8.32
N ALA A 383 -4.96 -33.12 9.56
CA ALA A 383 -5.55 -33.70 10.73
C ALA A 383 -6.36 -32.67 11.52
N ILE A 384 -7.50 -33.07 12.04
CA ILE A 384 -8.40 -32.21 12.79
C ILE A 384 -8.64 -32.86 14.14
N ILE A 385 -8.42 -32.11 15.22
CA ILE A 385 -8.69 -32.57 16.57
C ILE A 385 -9.94 -31.87 17.07
N ILE A 386 -10.92 -32.69 17.50
CA ILE A 386 -12.13 -32.26 18.14
C ILE A 386 -12.13 -32.86 19.56
N PRO A 387 -11.96 -32.07 20.61
CA PRO A 387 -11.80 -32.57 21.97
C PRO A 387 -13.10 -33.08 22.55
N THR A 388 -12.99 -33.93 23.56
CA THR A 388 -14.03 -34.16 24.56
C THR A 388 -13.67 -33.50 25.88
N ASN A 389 -14.50 -33.72 26.89
CA ASN A 389 -14.29 -33.16 28.23
C ASN A 389 -13.01 -33.67 28.94
N THR A 390 -12.40 -34.75 28.47
CA THR A 390 -11.25 -35.43 29.10
C THR A 390 -9.96 -35.30 28.31
N PHE A 391 -9.94 -34.52 27.25
CA PHE A 391 -8.83 -34.39 26.30
C PHE A 391 -7.51 -33.89 26.94
N ASP A 392 -6.37 -34.56 26.66
CA ASP A 392 -5.04 -34.16 27.12
C ASP A 392 -4.13 -33.73 25.93
N LEU A 393 -3.77 -32.44 25.91
CA LEU A 393 -2.95 -31.82 24.87
C LEU A 393 -1.45 -32.10 24.97
N LYS A 394 -0.94 -32.70 26.06
CA LYS A 394 0.50 -32.77 26.31
C LYS A 394 1.31 -33.44 25.22
N ASN A 395 0.80 -34.53 24.68
CA ASN A 395 1.49 -35.30 23.62
C ASN A 395 1.56 -34.51 22.32
N ILE A 396 0.45 -33.85 22.01
CA ILE A 396 0.35 -33.05 20.77
C ILE A 396 1.33 -31.91 20.81
N ASN A 397 1.47 -31.29 21.99
CA ASN A 397 2.46 -30.24 22.19
C ASN A 397 3.88 -30.73 21.93
N SER A 398 4.25 -31.89 22.45
CA SER A 398 5.60 -32.44 22.23
C SER A 398 5.84 -32.83 20.78
N PHE A 399 4.86 -33.33 20.08
CA PHE A 399 4.96 -33.73 18.67
C PHE A 399 5.12 -32.54 17.72
N PHE A 400 4.40 -31.44 17.99
CA PHE A 400 4.45 -30.24 17.16
C PHE A 400 5.48 -29.20 17.65
N GLY A 401 6.31 -29.52 18.69
CA GLY A 401 7.32 -28.59 19.21
C GLY A 401 6.72 -27.35 19.88
N LEU A 402 5.51 -27.42 20.39
CA LEU A 402 4.78 -26.29 20.95
C LEU A 402 5.21 -26.08 22.42
N GLU A 403 5.99 -25.05 22.69
CA GLU A 403 6.49 -24.72 24.02
C GLU A 403 5.40 -24.16 24.98
N THR A 404 4.24 -23.77 24.50
CA THR A 404 3.33 -22.90 25.25
C THR A 404 1.88 -23.33 25.38
N ALA A 405 1.50 -24.53 25.03
CA ALA A 405 0.18 -24.98 25.41
C ALA A 405 0.20 -25.35 26.90
N THR A 406 -0.15 -24.38 27.72
CA THR A 406 -0.40 -24.63 29.14
C THR A 406 -1.35 -25.81 29.27
N SER A 407 -0.94 -26.81 30.05
CA SER A 407 -1.75 -28.00 30.36
C SER A 407 -3.15 -27.55 30.81
N ILE A 408 -4.14 -27.77 29.94
CA ILE A 408 -5.49 -27.34 30.23
C ILE A 408 -6.14 -28.45 31.03
N LYS A 409 -6.25 -28.25 32.31
CA LYS A 409 -6.94 -29.17 33.22
C LYS A 409 -8.36 -28.76 33.55
N SER A 410 -8.84 -27.62 33.07
CA SER A 410 -10.17 -27.14 33.45
C SER A 410 -10.94 -26.59 32.27
N LEU A 411 -12.10 -27.16 32.03
CA LEU A 411 -13.18 -26.57 31.26
C LEU A 411 -13.61 -25.27 31.94
N SER A 412 -13.51 -24.14 31.27
CA SER A 412 -14.07 -22.90 31.75
C SER A 412 -15.41 -22.64 31.07
N THR A 413 -16.44 -22.36 31.86
CA THR A 413 -17.77 -21.99 31.35
C THR A 413 -17.78 -20.49 31.03
N ILE A 414 -18.11 -20.15 29.78
CA ILE A 414 -18.40 -18.78 29.36
C ILE A 414 -19.90 -18.64 29.19
N LYS A 415 -20.49 -17.58 29.75
CA LYS A 415 -21.94 -17.37 29.67
C LYS A 415 -22.45 -17.00 28.26
N SER A 416 -21.63 -16.44 27.43
CA SER A 416 -21.87 -16.18 26.00
C SER A 416 -20.57 -15.78 25.33
N GLY A 417 -20.10 -16.56 24.37
CA GLY A 417 -18.94 -16.23 23.56
C GLY A 417 -19.38 -15.93 22.13
N TYR A 418 -18.87 -14.86 21.55
CA TYR A 418 -18.95 -14.68 20.11
C TYR A 418 -17.70 -15.29 19.49
N ILE A 419 -17.87 -15.97 18.37
CA ILE A 419 -16.72 -16.36 17.56
C ILE A 419 -16.28 -15.13 16.76
N ASN A 420 -15.12 -14.60 17.10
CA ASN A 420 -14.53 -13.52 16.33
C ASN A 420 -13.61 -14.11 15.26
N VAL A 421 -13.91 -13.87 13.98
CA VAL A 421 -13.13 -14.40 12.87
C VAL A 421 -11.98 -13.44 12.60
N ASN A 422 -10.77 -13.88 12.86
CA ASN A 422 -9.59 -13.04 12.65
C ASN A 422 -9.34 -12.83 11.15
N ASN A 423 -9.10 -11.58 10.75
CA ASN A 423 -9.03 -11.15 9.35
C ASN A 423 -7.77 -11.63 8.60
N SER A 424 -6.75 -12.13 9.31
CA SER A 424 -5.43 -12.32 8.71
C SER A 424 -5.24 -13.65 7.97
N ILE A 425 -6.08 -14.66 8.20
CA ILE A 425 -5.82 -16.01 7.69
C ILE A 425 -6.97 -16.57 6.86
N THR A 426 -8.19 -16.10 7.04
CA THR A 426 -9.32 -16.54 6.24
C THR A 426 -9.61 -15.54 5.13
N SER A 427 -9.07 -15.80 3.95
CA SER A 427 -9.57 -15.22 2.70
C SER A 427 -11.01 -15.65 2.37
N ASP A 428 -11.62 -16.47 3.24
CA ASP A 428 -12.98 -16.95 3.05
C ASP A 428 -13.98 -15.99 3.69
N ASN A 429 -14.34 -14.99 2.90
CA ASN A 429 -15.40 -14.05 3.26
C ASN A 429 -16.75 -14.74 3.53
N ALA A 430 -16.95 -15.95 3.03
CA ALA A 430 -18.18 -16.71 3.21
C ALA A 430 -18.30 -17.26 4.63
N LEU A 431 -17.27 -17.91 5.17
CA LEU A 431 -17.27 -18.37 6.57
C LEU A 431 -17.37 -17.19 7.54
N LYS A 432 -16.65 -16.10 7.24
CA LYS A 432 -16.71 -14.86 8.03
C LYS A 432 -18.12 -14.29 8.07
N ALA A 433 -18.78 -14.16 6.92
CA ALA A 433 -20.14 -13.65 6.82
C ALA A 433 -21.15 -14.55 7.57
N VAL A 434 -20.96 -15.85 7.48
CA VAL A 434 -21.79 -16.84 8.16
C VAL A 434 -21.60 -16.72 9.68
N LEU A 435 -20.36 -16.71 10.17
CA LEU A 435 -20.06 -16.63 11.61
C LEU A 435 -20.42 -15.27 12.25
N GLN A 436 -20.47 -14.19 11.46
CA GLN A 436 -20.88 -12.88 11.95
C GLN A 436 -22.39 -12.71 12.09
N ASN A 437 -23.18 -13.49 11.35
CA ASN A 437 -24.63 -13.32 11.30
C ASN A 437 -25.39 -14.16 12.36
N GLU A 438 -24.74 -15.12 12.99
CA GLU A 438 -25.36 -15.98 13.97
C GLU A 438 -24.57 -16.04 15.28
N LYS A 439 -25.25 -15.91 16.40
CA LYS A 439 -24.62 -15.97 17.72
C LYS A 439 -24.42 -17.44 18.11
N ILE A 440 -23.17 -17.81 18.37
CA ILE A 440 -22.83 -19.15 18.89
C ILE A 440 -22.59 -19.03 20.38
N ASP A 441 -23.34 -19.73 21.18
CA ASP A 441 -23.17 -19.81 22.62
C ASP A 441 -22.20 -20.95 22.97
N ILE A 442 -21.12 -20.61 23.66
CA ILE A 442 -20.09 -21.55 24.10
C ILE A 442 -20.21 -21.72 25.61
N TYR A 443 -20.48 -22.93 26.07
CA TYR A 443 -20.60 -23.24 27.49
C TYR A 443 -19.36 -23.86 28.07
N LYS A 444 -18.60 -24.63 27.26
CA LYS A 444 -17.35 -25.27 27.65
C LYS A 444 -16.33 -25.21 26.55
N TYR A 445 -15.10 -24.86 26.91
CA TYR A 445 -13.99 -24.84 25.98
C TYR A 445 -12.67 -25.03 26.71
N PHE A 446 -11.66 -25.50 25.99
CA PHE A 446 -10.29 -25.54 26.45
C PHE A 446 -9.64 -24.17 26.22
N LYS A 447 -9.00 -23.62 27.25
CA LYS A 447 -8.29 -22.35 27.14
C LYS A 447 -6.97 -22.58 26.40
N VAL A 448 -6.90 -22.13 25.16
CA VAL A 448 -5.70 -22.19 24.32
C VAL A 448 -5.32 -20.79 23.88
N ASN A 449 -4.04 -20.45 24.03
CA ASN A 449 -3.55 -19.15 23.57
C ASN A 449 -3.53 -19.08 22.03
N LYS A 450 -3.71 -17.90 21.51
CA LYS A 450 -3.57 -17.64 20.08
C LYS A 450 -2.14 -17.88 19.62
N ASN A 451 -2.01 -18.37 18.40
CA ASN A 451 -0.77 -18.35 17.63
C ASN A 451 -0.96 -17.56 16.32
N GLU A 452 0.08 -17.43 15.54
CA GLU A 452 0.06 -16.71 14.25
C GLU A 452 -0.95 -17.31 13.25
N ASN A 453 -1.30 -18.60 13.40
CA ASN A 453 -2.18 -19.35 12.53
C ASN A 453 -3.58 -19.58 13.14
N THR A 454 -4.00 -18.75 14.11
CA THR A 454 -5.34 -18.83 14.70
C THR A 454 -6.40 -18.42 13.67
N ILE A 455 -7.36 -19.31 13.38
CA ILE A 455 -8.43 -19.07 12.41
C ILE A 455 -9.57 -18.28 13.04
N CYS A 456 -9.99 -18.69 14.24
CA CYS A 456 -11.11 -18.08 14.96
C CYS A 456 -10.76 -17.91 16.43
N GLU A 457 -11.26 -16.85 17.05
CA GLU A 457 -11.04 -16.55 18.46
C GLU A 457 -12.37 -16.28 19.18
N TYR A 458 -12.36 -16.50 20.49
CA TYR A 458 -13.45 -16.08 21.38
C TYR A 458 -13.33 -14.59 21.74
N GLU A 459 -14.39 -14.00 22.27
CA GLU A 459 -14.37 -12.61 22.75
C GLU A 459 -13.27 -12.31 23.78
N ASN A 460 -12.87 -13.30 24.56
CA ASN A 460 -11.80 -13.19 25.57
C ASN A 460 -10.38 -13.38 25.00
N ASN A 461 -10.21 -13.30 23.70
CA ASN A 461 -8.94 -13.45 22.98
C ASN A 461 -8.28 -14.86 23.10
N ASN A 462 -9.01 -15.89 23.54
CA ASN A 462 -8.52 -17.27 23.42
C ASN A 462 -8.89 -17.83 22.05
N ALA A 463 -8.14 -18.80 21.58
CA ALA A 463 -8.41 -19.43 20.29
C ALA A 463 -9.62 -20.35 20.37
N PHE A 464 -10.55 -20.25 19.40
CA PHE A 464 -11.57 -21.25 19.13
C PHE A 464 -11.05 -22.31 18.17
N ILE A 465 -10.33 -21.88 17.12
CA ILE A 465 -9.70 -22.78 16.16
C ILE A 465 -8.25 -22.34 15.96
N ASN A 466 -7.32 -23.19 16.35
CA ASN A 466 -5.90 -23.01 16.08
C ASN A 466 -5.41 -23.97 15.01
N ARG A 467 -4.51 -23.49 14.15
CA ARG A 467 -3.72 -24.32 13.24
C ARG A 467 -2.29 -24.43 13.74
N TYR A 468 -1.73 -25.60 13.55
CA TYR A 468 -0.33 -25.91 13.82
C TYR A 468 0.25 -26.58 12.57
N LEU A 469 1.39 -26.09 12.13
CA LEU A 469 2.07 -26.57 10.93
C LEU A 469 3.32 -27.33 11.35
N ASN A 470 3.45 -28.56 10.89
CA ASN A 470 4.67 -29.35 11.05
C ASN A 470 5.00 -30.03 9.72
N GLU A 471 6.16 -29.66 9.14
CA GLU A 471 6.67 -30.14 7.86
C GLU A 471 5.61 -30.48 6.78
N ASN A 472 4.89 -31.60 6.92
CA ASN A 472 3.90 -32.09 5.96
C ASN A 472 2.50 -32.22 6.53
N LEU A 473 2.29 -31.94 7.83
CA LEU A 473 1.00 -32.11 8.49
C LEU A 473 0.46 -30.77 9.01
N THR A 474 -0.71 -30.41 8.54
CA THR A 474 -1.52 -29.33 9.12
C THR A 474 -2.44 -29.92 10.17
N LEU A 475 -2.25 -29.52 11.42
CA LEU A 475 -3.16 -29.88 12.51
C LEU A 475 -4.10 -28.73 12.82
N THR A 476 -5.39 -28.97 12.73
CA THR A 476 -6.43 -28.01 13.14
C THR A 476 -7.04 -28.47 14.46
N LEU A 477 -6.91 -27.65 15.50
CA LEU A 477 -7.47 -27.92 16.83
C LEU A 477 -8.71 -27.06 17.04
N LEU A 478 -9.86 -27.69 17.25
CA LEU A 478 -11.03 -27.05 17.85
C LEU A 478 -10.86 -27.06 19.37
N THR A 479 -11.19 -25.98 20.03
CA THR A 479 -11.02 -25.88 21.48
C THR A 479 -12.30 -26.10 22.27
N SER A 480 -13.45 -26.23 21.58
CA SER A 480 -14.71 -26.60 22.18
C SER A 480 -15.18 -27.95 21.63
N PRO A 481 -15.63 -28.89 22.50
CA PRO A 481 -16.27 -30.14 22.05
C PRO A 481 -17.48 -29.86 21.15
N LEU A 482 -17.70 -30.71 20.14
CA LEU A 482 -18.86 -30.58 19.24
C LEU A 482 -20.08 -31.39 19.82
N ASP A 483 -20.54 -30.96 20.97
CA ASP A 483 -21.74 -31.47 21.62
C ASP A 483 -22.62 -30.37 22.20
N ILE A 484 -23.91 -30.63 22.37
CA ILE A 484 -24.91 -29.65 22.82
C ILE A 484 -24.63 -29.16 24.26
N SER A 485 -23.94 -29.94 25.07
CA SER A 485 -23.57 -29.54 26.44
C SER A 485 -22.41 -28.57 26.49
N SER A 486 -21.66 -28.47 25.40
CA SER A 486 -20.46 -27.65 25.29
C SER A 486 -20.69 -26.38 24.46
N ASN A 487 -21.52 -26.45 23.43
CA ASN A 487 -21.90 -25.29 22.62
C ASN A 487 -23.19 -25.60 21.81
N ASN A 488 -23.84 -24.55 21.31
CA ASN A 488 -25.00 -24.68 20.45
C ASN A 488 -24.67 -24.82 18.96
N LEU A 489 -23.42 -24.78 18.55
CA LEU A 489 -22.97 -24.81 17.14
C LEU A 489 -23.62 -25.97 16.35
N PRO A 490 -23.69 -27.22 16.85
CA PRO A 490 -24.32 -28.33 16.11
C PRO A 490 -25.82 -28.16 15.81
N LEU A 491 -26.49 -27.21 16.47
CA LEU A 491 -27.91 -26.90 16.30
C LEU A 491 -28.15 -25.66 15.43
N THR A 492 -27.10 -24.97 15.01
CA THR A 492 -27.21 -23.75 14.23
C THR A 492 -27.21 -24.02 12.73
N SER A 493 -27.72 -23.08 11.93
CA SER A 493 -27.66 -23.15 10.46
C SER A 493 -26.23 -23.07 9.93
N ILE A 494 -25.31 -22.57 10.75
CA ILE A 494 -23.87 -22.39 10.44
C ILE A 494 -23.15 -23.77 10.47
N PHE A 495 -23.65 -24.77 11.17
CA PHE A 495 -22.89 -25.99 11.41
C PHE A 495 -22.46 -26.69 10.12
N MET A 496 -23.35 -26.78 9.15
CA MET A 496 -23.04 -27.39 7.85
C MET A 496 -21.94 -26.63 7.10
N PRO A 497 -22.07 -25.32 6.85
CA PRO A 497 -20.98 -24.53 6.26
C PRO A 497 -19.66 -24.63 7.03
N PHE A 498 -19.72 -24.65 8.36
CA PHE A 498 -18.56 -24.79 9.24
C PHE A 498 -17.82 -26.11 9.03
N VAL A 499 -18.56 -27.24 9.05
CA VAL A 499 -18.01 -28.59 8.80
C VAL A 499 -17.38 -28.63 7.40
N ASN A 500 -18.07 -28.11 6.40
CA ASN A 500 -17.53 -28.04 5.04
C ASN A 500 -16.21 -27.30 4.99
N HIS A 501 -16.15 -26.12 5.59
CA HIS A 501 -14.96 -25.28 5.54
C HIS A 501 -13.76 -25.92 6.27
N ILE A 502 -13.96 -26.49 7.44
CA ILE A 502 -12.86 -27.00 8.27
C ILE A 502 -12.41 -28.38 7.84
N ILE A 503 -13.33 -29.23 7.38
CA ILE A 503 -13.07 -30.64 7.16
C ILE A 503 -12.90 -30.98 5.68
N ILE A 504 -13.73 -30.40 4.82
CA ILE A 504 -13.77 -30.77 3.40
C ILE A 504 -12.84 -29.83 2.60
N GLN A 505 -12.90 -28.53 2.88
CA GLN A 505 -12.04 -27.56 2.21
C GLN A 505 -10.73 -27.41 2.97
N ASN A 506 -9.77 -28.23 2.63
CA ASN A 506 -8.37 -27.89 2.94
C ASN A 506 -7.97 -26.79 1.97
N SER A 507 -8.29 -25.55 2.34
CA SER A 507 -8.20 -24.39 1.45
C SER A 507 -6.75 -24.02 1.19
N LYS A 508 -6.10 -24.70 0.25
CA LYS A 508 -5.01 -24.07 -0.49
C LYS A 508 -5.62 -22.83 -1.14
N LYS A 509 -5.10 -21.65 -0.85
CA LYS A 509 -5.53 -20.41 -1.46
C LYS A 509 -5.31 -20.57 -2.97
N ILE A 510 -6.39 -20.71 -3.74
CA ILE A 510 -6.34 -20.99 -5.19
C ILE A 510 -6.37 -19.70 -5.98
N ASN A 511 -6.99 -18.67 -5.41
CA ASN A 511 -7.07 -17.33 -5.99
C ASN A 511 -6.14 -16.42 -5.18
N LEU A 512 -5.14 -15.88 -5.86
CA LEU A 512 -4.05 -15.11 -5.30
C LEU A 512 -4.00 -13.73 -5.94
N GLU A 513 -3.27 -12.83 -5.28
CA GLU A 513 -2.88 -11.55 -5.86
C GLU A 513 -1.40 -11.58 -6.27
N VAL A 514 -1.02 -10.80 -7.26
CA VAL A 514 0.38 -10.66 -7.64
C VAL A 514 1.16 -10.04 -6.47
N GLY A 515 2.25 -10.68 -6.08
CA GLY A 515 2.99 -10.35 -4.88
C GLY A 515 2.74 -11.30 -3.71
N ASP A 516 1.66 -12.09 -3.76
CA ASP A 516 1.44 -13.14 -2.77
C ASP A 516 2.54 -14.20 -2.85
N SER A 517 2.95 -14.71 -1.69
CA SER A 517 3.90 -15.83 -1.59
C SER A 517 3.18 -17.15 -1.54
N ILE A 518 3.75 -18.14 -2.21
CA ILE A 518 3.33 -19.55 -2.09
C ILE A 518 4.19 -20.16 -1.00
N ASP A 519 3.52 -20.73 0.02
CA ASP A 519 4.21 -21.43 1.09
C ASP A 519 4.81 -22.76 0.57
N PRO A 520 6.15 -22.88 0.54
CA PRO A 520 6.81 -24.08 0.06
C PRO A 520 6.64 -25.30 0.97
N SER A 521 6.26 -25.09 2.24
CA SER A 521 6.06 -26.19 3.19
C SER A 521 4.92 -27.14 2.80
N ASN A 522 4.01 -26.69 1.93
CA ASN A 522 2.93 -27.49 1.37
C ASN A 522 3.38 -28.48 0.26
N TYR A 523 4.69 -28.54 -0.05
CA TYR A 523 5.20 -29.35 -1.17
C TYR A 523 6.48 -30.10 -0.74
N SER A 524 6.65 -31.34 -1.25
CA SER A 524 7.58 -32.31 -0.67
C SER A 524 9.07 -32.14 -1.02
N SER A 525 9.45 -31.72 -2.22
CA SER A 525 10.89 -31.69 -2.56
C SER A 525 11.31 -30.66 -3.61
N SER A 526 10.54 -30.52 -4.68
CA SER A 526 10.78 -29.52 -5.72
C SER A 526 9.47 -28.92 -6.18
N ILE A 527 9.50 -27.63 -6.48
CA ILE A 527 8.34 -26.89 -6.99
C ILE A 527 8.74 -26.26 -8.31
N ASN A 528 7.98 -26.56 -9.35
CA ASN A 528 8.05 -25.86 -10.61
C ASN A 528 6.82 -24.97 -10.72
N LEU A 529 7.05 -23.66 -10.83
CA LEU A 529 6.00 -22.69 -11.12
C LEU A 529 6.05 -22.36 -12.61
N GLU A 530 4.99 -22.71 -13.32
CA GLU A 530 4.82 -22.40 -14.72
C GLU A 530 3.73 -21.35 -14.91
N PHE A 531 4.05 -20.28 -15.65
CA PHE A 531 3.03 -19.33 -16.10
C PHE A 531 2.42 -19.85 -17.39
N ILE A 532 1.14 -20.22 -17.35
CA ILE A 532 0.49 -21.02 -18.42
C ILE A 532 0.45 -20.25 -19.75
N GLU A 533 0.22 -18.93 -19.73
CA GLU A 533 0.07 -18.14 -20.96
C GLU A 533 1.37 -18.02 -21.78
N SER A 534 2.54 -18.07 -21.15
CA SER A 534 3.83 -17.91 -21.84
C SER A 534 4.71 -19.17 -21.83
N GLY A 535 4.32 -20.23 -21.12
CA GLY A 535 5.12 -21.44 -20.94
C GLY A 535 6.45 -21.21 -20.20
N ILE A 536 6.61 -20.07 -19.52
CA ILE A 536 7.83 -19.76 -18.76
C ILE A 536 7.78 -20.56 -17.47
N THR A 537 8.72 -21.49 -17.32
CA THR A 537 8.87 -22.30 -16.11
C THR A 537 9.97 -21.75 -15.22
N SER A 538 9.69 -21.64 -13.93
CA SER A 538 10.65 -21.31 -12.89
C SER A 538 10.80 -22.51 -11.96
N ASN A 539 12.00 -23.10 -11.92
CA ASN A 539 12.28 -24.30 -11.12
C ASN A 539 12.87 -23.90 -9.77
N PHE A 540 12.26 -24.35 -8.69
CA PHE A 540 12.72 -24.08 -7.33
C PHE A 540 12.92 -25.40 -6.56
N LYS A 541 14.06 -25.55 -5.88
CA LYS A 541 14.29 -26.66 -4.94
C LYS A 541 13.88 -26.26 -3.55
N VAL A 542 13.02 -27.03 -2.88
CA VAL A 542 12.50 -26.73 -1.53
C VAL A 542 13.62 -26.54 -0.51
N SER A 543 14.74 -27.24 -0.64
CA SER A 543 15.91 -27.07 0.23
C SER A 543 16.55 -25.67 0.18
N ASN A 544 16.36 -24.93 -0.91
CA ASN A 544 16.91 -23.58 -1.11
C ASN A 544 15.87 -22.48 -0.83
N ILE A 545 14.60 -22.85 -0.65
CA ILE A 545 13.46 -21.92 -0.56
C ILE A 545 13.25 -21.39 0.87
N ARG A 546 13.85 -22.00 1.90
CA ARG A 546 13.75 -21.52 3.29
C ARG A 546 14.15 -20.05 3.49
N ASN A 547 14.74 -19.40 2.45
CA ASN A 547 15.15 -17.99 2.48
C ASN A 547 14.67 -17.16 1.28
N GLN A 548 13.83 -17.69 0.38
CA GLN A 548 13.28 -16.93 -0.75
C GLN A 548 11.81 -17.30 -0.92
N ASP A 549 10.95 -16.36 -0.60
CA ASP A 549 9.52 -16.49 -0.84
C ASP A 549 9.25 -16.68 -2.34
N LEU A 550 8.54 -17.74 -2.68
CA LEU A 550 7.99 -17.99 -4.02
C LEU A 550 6.88 -16.99 -4.30
N THR A 551 7.24 -15.81 -4.80
CA THR A 551 6.26 -14.77 -5.09
C THR A 551 5.74 -14.86 -6.52
N ILE A 552 4.44 -14.69 -6.68
CA ILE A 552 3.79 -14.61 -7.98
C ILE A 552 4.06 -13.22 -8.59
N SER A 553 4.56 -13.19 -9.82
CA SER A 553 4.97 -11.95 -10.48
C SER A 553 4.08 -11.51 -11.64
N LYS A 554 3.18 -12.37 -12.13
CA LYS A 554 2.36 -12.12 -13.32
C LYS A 554 0.88 -12.36 -13.06
N VAL A 555 0.04 -11.60 -13.74
CA VAL A 555 -1.43 -11.78 -13.75
C VAL A 555 -1.80 -12.91 -14.70
N GLY A 556 -2.66 -13.83 -14.27
CA GLY A 556 -3.11 -14.95 -15.08
C GLY A 556 -3.09 -16.29 -14.35
N PHE A 557 -3.08 -17.38 -15.09
CA PHE A 557 -3.04 -18.73 -14.53
C PHE A 557 -1.61 -19.21 -14.36
N HIS A 558 -1.34 -19.78 -13.19
CA HIS A 558 -0.07 -20.43 -12.89
C HIS A 558 -0.31 -21.90 -12.55
N GLN A 559 0.58 -22.77 -13.02
CA GLN A 559 0.59 -24.17 -12.66
C GLN A 559 1.75 -24.43 -11.70
N ILE A 560 1.43 -24.99 -10.55
CA ILE A 560 2.41 -25.47 -9.58
C ILE A 560 2.54 -26.96 -9.79
N ILE A 561 3.73 -27.40 -10.17
CA ILE A 561 4.04 -28.83 -10.38
C ILE A 561 5.00 -29.23 -9.27
N SER A 562 4.62 -30.18 -8.45
CA SER A 562 5.51 -30.89 -7.52
C SER A 562 5.57 -32.37 -7.88
N ASP A 563 6.54 -33.13 -7.31
CA ASP A 563 6.81 -34.50 -7.70
C ASP A 563 5.57 -35.42 -7.79
N ASN A 564 4.55 -35.18 -6.97
CA ASN A 564 3.35 -36.00 -6.88
C ASN A 564 2.04 -35.27 -7.17
N SER A 565 2.06 -33.96 -7.46
CA SER A 565 0.84 -33.19 -7.65
C SER A 565 1.02 -32.04 -8.62
N SER A 566 -0.03 -31.76 -9.37
CA SER A 566 -0.15 -30.54 -10.19
C SER A 566 -1.35 -29.74 -9.74
N SER A 567 -1.16 -28.44 -9.56
CA SER A 567 -2.21 -27.55 -9.06
C SER A 567 -2.24 -26.26 -9.88
N ILE A 568 -3.43 -25.82 -10.29
CA ILE A 568 -3.63 -24.56 -10.99
C ILE A 568 -4.07 -23.50 -9.98
N ILE A 569 -3.51 -22.33 -10.07
CA ILE A 569 -3.89 -21.14 -9.31
C ILE A 569 -4.12 -19.97 -10.25
N ALA A 570 -4.94 -19.02 -9.81
CA ALA A 570 -5.19 -17.77 -10.53
C ALA A 570 -4.58 -16.60 -9.75
N ALA A 571 -3.98 -15.66 -10.45
CA ALA A 571 -3.43 -14.44 -9.86
C ALA A 571 -3.99 -13.20 -10.55
N ASN A 572 -4.41 -12.23 -9.76
CA ASN A 572 -4.93 -10.95 -10.22
C ASN A 572 -4.12 -9.79 -9.66
N ILE A 573 -4.35 -8.61 -10.21
CA ILE A 573 -3.81 -7.36 -9.67
C ILE A 573 -4.40 -7.17 -8.27
N PRO A 574 -3.58 -6.81 -7.26
CA PRO A 574 -4.08 -6.52 -5.93
C PRO A 574 -5.15 -5.43 -5.96
N PHE A 575 -6.24 -5.66 -5.23
CA PHE A 575 -7.37 -4.72 -5.22
C PHE A 575 -6.97 -3.32 -4.76
N VAL A 576 -5.96 -3.24 -3.90
CA VAL A 576 -5.42 -1.97 -3.38
C VAL A 576 -4.90 -1.06 -4.49
N GLU A 577 -4.39 -1.62 -5.60
CA GLU A 577 -3.87 -0.87 -6.76
C GLU A 577 -4.96 -0.07 -7.52
N TYR A 578 -6.22 -0.37 -7.26
CA TYR A 578 -7.37 0.35 -7.82
C TYR A 578 -7.97 1.38 -6.85
N SER A 579 -7.43 1.47 -5.61
CA SER A 579 -7.95 2.36 -4.59
C SER A 579 -7.58 3.82 -4.88
N ASP A 580 -8.54 4.71 -4.65
CA ASP A 580 -8.34 6.16 -4.68
C ASP A 580 -7.93 6.71 -3.29
N ASP A 581 -7.59 5.84 -2.32
CA ASP A 581 -7.20 6.23 -0.97
C ASP A 581 -5.79 6.84 -0.98
N ILE A 582 -5.74 8.14 -1.21
CA ILE A 582 -4.52 8.93 -1.22
C ILE A 582 -4.22 9.39 0.20
N ILE A 583 -2.95 9.31 0.59
CA ILE A 583 -2.50 9.81 1.89
C ILE A 583 -2.81 11.30 2.05
N ASN A 584 -3.34 11.69 3.19
CA ASN A 584 -3.58 13.09 3.51
C ASN A 584 -2.31 13.78 4.05
N ASP A 585 -2.26 15.11 3.96
CA ASP A 585 -1.07 15.91 4.35
C ASP A 585 -0.66 15.69 5.81
N ILE A 586 -1.62 15.46 6.72
CA ILE A 586 -1.35 15.24 8.16
C ILE A 586 -0.63 13.90 8.39
N LYS A 587 -1.10 12.84 7.75
CA LYS A 587 -0.46 11.52 7.81
C LYS A 587 0.89 11.55 7.11
N LEU A 588 0.98 12.24 5.97
CA LEU A 588 2.22 12.38 5.23
C LEU A 588 3.31 13.05 6.07
N ASP A 589 2.98 14.13 6.78
CA ASP A 589 3.94 14.84 7.64
C ASP A 589 4.38 13.97 8.84
N LYS A 590 3.53 13.06 9.31
CA LYS A 590 3.91 12.06 10.32
C LYS A 590 4.96 11.08 9.80
N TYR A 591 4.83 10.63 8.55
CA TYR A 591 5.74 9.64 7.95
C TYR A 591 7.01 10.27 7.36
N LEU A 592 6.87 11.40 6.67
CA LEU A 592 7.96 12.09 5.97
C LEU A 592 7.99 13.56 6.33
N ASN A 593 8.29 13.85 7.60
CA ASN A 593 8.34 15.21 8.15
C ASN A 593 9.17 16.16 7.25
N GLY A 594 8.57 17.30 6.91
CA GLY A 594 9.19 18.33 6.08
C GLY A 594 9.27 17.99 4.59
N ALA A 595 8.52 17.01 4.10
CA ALA A 595 8.46 16.69 2.67
C ALA A 595 7.68 17.76 1.88
N ILE A 596 8.19 18.08 0.69
CA ILE A 596 7.56 19.05 -0.22
C ILE A 596 6.78 18.30 -1.29
N MET A 597 5.45 18.49 -1.35
CA MET A 597 4.59 17.93 -2.38
C MET A 597 4.70 18.73 -3.67
N ILE A 598 4.83 18.04 -4.80
CA ILE A 598 4.94 18.59 -6.15
C ILE A 598 3.82 18.00 -7.01
N ASN A 599 2.91 18.84 -7.48
CA ASN A 599 1.73 18.37 -8.23
C ASN A 599 1.83 18.58 -9.74
N SER A 600 2.90 19.24 -10.23
CA SER A 600 3.07 19.49 -11.66
C SER A 600 4.55 19.64 -12.06
N ILE A 601 4.83 19.43 -13.35
CA ILE A 601 6.17 19.64 -13.92
C ILE A 601 6.60 21.10 -13.80
N ASP A 602 5.67 22.06 -13.84
CA ASP A 602 5.98 23.49 -13.69
C ASP A 602 6.42 23.83 -12.26
N GLN A 603 5.73 23.25 -11.25
CA GLN A 603 6.17 23.35 -9.86
C GLN A 603 7.55 22.73 -9.66
N LEU A 604 7.80 21.54 -10.21
CA LEU A 604 9.10 20.89 -10.17
C LEU A 604 10.17 21.79 -10.78
N SER A 605 9.88 22.39 -11.94
CA SER A 605 10.82 23.30 -12.63
C SER A 605 11.12 24.55 -11.80
N SER A 606 10.11 25.13 -11.15
CA SER A 606 10.28 26.29 -10.28
C SER A 606 11.10 25.96 -9.02
N LEU A 607 10.84 24.81 -8.39
CA LEU A 607 11.62 24.34 -7.24
C LEU A 607 13.08 24.09 -7.60
N LEU A 608 13.33 23.37 -8.69
CA LEU A 608 14.69 23.13 -9.17
C LEU A 608 15.40 24.44 -9.52
N SER A 609 14.71 25.40 -10.15
CA SER A 609 15.28 26.71 -10.44
C SER A 609 15.64 27.51 -9.18
N ILE A 610 14.83 27.41 -8.13
CA ILE A 610 15.08 28.02 -6.82
C ILE A 610 16.28 27.32 -6.14
N GLN A 611 16.36 26.00 -6.22
CA GLN A 611 17.50 25.24 -5.66
C GLN A 611 18.82 25.57 -6.38
N ILE A 612 18.79 25.72 -7.70
CA ILE A 612 19.99 26.03 -8.53
C ILE A 612 20.38 27.49 -8.41
N ASN A 613 19.42 28.41 -8.57
CA ASN A 613 19.68 29.84 -8.73
C ASN A 613 19.41 30.65 -7.47
N GLY A 614 18.87 30.04 -6.42
CA GLY A 614 18.41 30.73 -5.23
C GLY A 614 17.10 31.51 -5.44
N PHE A 615 16.60 32.08 -4.36
CA PHE A 615 15.37 32.86 -4.36
C PHE A 615 15.67 34.30 -4.79
N HIS A 616 15.13 34.76 -5.90
CA HIS A 616 15.35 36.09 -6.45
C HIS A 616 14.55 37.15 -5.71
N LEU A 617 15.21 38.01 -4.92
CA LEU A 617 14.55 39.09 -4.17
C LEU A 617 14.14 40.29 -5.04
N TRP A 618 14.67 40.43 -6.25
CA TRP A 618 14.43 41.62 -7.09
C TRP A 618 12.93 41.83 -7.40
N ARG A 619 12.10 40.80 -7.49
CA ARG A 619 10.67 40.92 -7.71
C ARG A 619 9.94 41.62 -6.56
N TYR A 620 10.32 41.33 -5.32
CA TYR A 620 9.75 41.97 -4.13
C TYR A 620 10.25 43.42 -3.99
N PHE A 621 11.51 43.64 -4.33
CA PHE A 621 12.06 45.02 -4.36
C PHE A 621 11.39 45.87 -5.43
N LEU A 622 10.96 45.28 -6.54
CA LEU A 622 10.21 45.99 -7.58
C LEU A 622 8.85 46.44 -7.08
N TRP A 623 8.11 45.58 -6.36
CA TRP A 623 6.84 45.95 -5.72
C TRP A 623 7.04 47.04 -4.65
N LEU A 624 8.08 46.93 -3.85
CA LEU A 624 8.40 47.95 -2.84
C LEU A 624 8.77 49.29 -3.50
N LEU A 625 9.51 49.23 -4.60
CA LEU A 625 9.88 50.41 -5.39
C LEU A 625 8.66 51.13 -5.95
N THR A 626 7.72 50.41 -6.56
CA THR A 626 6.46 50.97 -7.08
C THR A 626 5.63 51.62 -5.98
N LEU A 627 5.54 51.00 -4.82
CA LEU A 627 4.86 51.56 -3.66
C LEU A 627 5.50 52.85 -3.18
N LEU A 628 6.86 52.91 -3.09
CA LEU A 628 7.58 54.12 -2.67
C LEU A 628 7.46 55.26 -3.67
N ILE A 629 7.42 54.98 -4.98
CA ILE A 629 7.18 55.99 -6.01
C ILE A 629 5.78 56.61 -5.86
N ILE A 630 4.76 55.79 -5.60
CA ILE A 630 3.40 56.28 -5.37
C ILE A 630 3.37 57.17 -4.11
N ILE A 631 4.00 56.76 -3.03
CA ILE A 631 4.09 57.55 -1.78
C ILE A 631 4.80 58.86 -2.04
N GLU A 632 5.92 58.85 -2.78
CA GLU A 632 6.68 60.06 -3.15
C GLU A 632 5.79 61.02 -3.94
N MET A 633 5.06 60.53 -4.95
CA MET A 633 4.13 61.36 -5.74
C MET A 633 3.07 62.02 -4.87
N ILE A 634 2.42 61.24 -3.94
CA ILE A 634 1.38 61.75 -3.06
C ILE A 634 1.94 62.86 -2.14
N ILE A 635 3.10 62.60 -1.51
CA ILE A 635 3.71 63.56 -0.58
C ILE A 635 4.20 64.82 -1.35
N SER A 636 4.77 64.61 -2.53
CA SER A 636 5.22 65.72 -3.37
C SER A 636 4.06 66.64 -3.84
N ASN A 637 2.94 66.01 -4.28
CA ASN A 637 1.74 66.78 -4.69
C ASN A 637 1.10 67.53 -3.53
N ILE A 638 0.96 66.91 -2.35
CA ILE A 638 0.46 67.60 -1.16
C ILE A 638 1.35 68.80 -0.77
N TYR A 639 2.69 68.64 -0.99
CA TYR A 639 3.63 69.70 -0.69
C TYR A 639 3.53 70.88 -1.67
N VAL A 640 3.37 70.60 -2.99
CA VAL A 640 3.16 71.63 -4.02
C VAL A 640 1.86 72.39 -3.82
N TYR A 641 0.74 71.67 -3.60
CA TYR A 641 -0.60 72.25 -3.41
C TYR A 641 -0.73 73.12 -2.14
N LYS A 642 0.18 72.99 -1.20
CA LYS A 642 0.23 73.85 0.02
C LYS A 642 1.10 75.06 -0.07
N ASN A 643 2.00 75.15 -1.09
CA ASN A 643 2.97 76.23 -1.29
C ASN A 643 2.56 77.16 -2.46
N ASP A 644 1.58 76.79 -3.27
CA ASP A 644 0.82 77.66 -4.18
C ASP A 644 -0.39 78.26 -3.43
#